data_52c4467f8bca687d91ca03ff0ff1276a
#
_entry.id   52c4467f8bca687d91ca03ff0ff1276a
#
_cell.length_a   1.000
_cell.length_b   1.000
_cell.length_c   1.000
_cell.angle_alpha   90.00
_cell.angle_beta   90.00
_cell.angle_gamma   90.00
#
_symmetry.space_group_name_H-M   'P 1'
#
loop_
_entity.id
_entity.type
_entity.pdbx_description
1 polymer ?
#
loop_
_entity_poly.entity_id
_entity_poly.type
_entity_poly.pdbx_seq_one_letter_code
_entity_poly.pdbx_strand_id
1 'polypeptide(L)'
;MMGCGTGAVLEPQYINQLPSICNLINVTIKGGIGSTIPEQRREETEVHIEGNQVTIYVGDSRQGWVKSYQTILELSTDERFSGEVRIAIDLSDVRPAGEPLKGFGGVANPVKLPELYQRCASILNQALGRKLNSVECCLLIDEAAVVVVAGNVRRSAGMRQFASDDELGGTAKDNLWQQAEDGNWRIDPKRDALRMANHTRIFHYKPSKEECVAAVRKQYYSGEGAIMWAGEAVARANNDLLPTPELRVEFLQSYEQGKAKEWLQANDPQMAAAEIEHRLARLGLNPCGEIIGSNFHCNLAEVHLNQIDPHNHQEQEEAFTAGALSVAVLLNHQFVEERYQKSRELDPIVGVSFTGLFDFFVQAFGVDWLRWWSEGRPETVIGLKFKQQEQDYLTRWRQIVQQVVWDYCDCHGLKRPNRCTTVQPSGTKSLLTGASPGWHPPKSVRFLRRVTFRKNDPVALACIDYGYNVIPSQSDKDEQGNLLDDAFDERCSEWLVEIPVAVSWADLPGADEIDISLFSASAQMDFCLQVQKYYVAHNTSATVELREPEIEALGTRIYEAIRDDEGYISAALLARFDSYQTFPRLPFEPISKQEYEQLMKEVSIRRKTDNFYTALSRYDLGNLEEAGPAGCDSDKCLLPEVNPKS
;
A
#
# COMPACT_ATOMS: atom_id res chain seq x y z
N MET A 1 3.10 15.49 1.01
CA MET A 1 2.24 14.44 0.42
C MET A 1 1.60 13.60 1.52
N MET A 2 0.32 13.62 1.59
CA MET A 2 -0.43 12.90 2.61
C MET A 2 -1.01 11.62 2.03
N GLY A 3 -0.15 10.67 1.81
CA GLY A 3 -0.60 9.33 1.50
C GLY A 3 -0.93 8.60 2.78
N CYS A 4 -2.03 8.93 3.39
CA CYS A 4 -2.38 8.33 4.66
C CYS A 4 -3.19 7.07 4.42
N GLY A 5 -2.69 5.96 4.92
CA GLY A 5 -3.44 4.73 5.07
C GLY A 5 -3.95 4.63 6.50
N THR A 6 -5.14 4.11 6.66
CA THR A 6 -5.63 3.62 7.96
C THR A 6 -5.79 2.12 7.86
N GLY A 7 -5.36 1.40 8.90
CA GLY A 7 -5.66 -0.03 8.99
C GLY A 7 -7.09 -0.24 9.48
N ALA A 8 -7.81 -1.18 8.87
CA ALA A 8 -9.13 -1.59 9.33
C ALA A 8 -9.10 -3.08 9.71
N VAL A 9 -9.48 -3.37 10.95
CA VAL A 9 -9.59 -4.73 11.46
C VAL A 9 -11.05 -5.15 11.42
N LEU A 10 -11.36 -6.24 10.71
CA LEU A 10 -12.72 -6.76 10.54
C LEU A 10 -12.85 -8.09 11.28
N GLU A 11 -12.91 -8.02 12.59
CA GLU A 11 -13.07 -9.18 13.46
C GLU A 11 -14.51 -9.31 13.99
N PRO A 12 -14.94 -10.51 14.34
CA PRO A 12 -16.30 -10.77 14.84
C PRO A 12 -16.70 -9.85 15.99
N GLN A 13 -15.78 -9.53 16.89
CA GLN A 13 -16.02 -8.64 18.03
C GLN A 13 -16.51 -7.24 17.63
N TYR A 14 -16.03 -6.70 16.51
CA TYR A 14 -16.46 -5.40 15.98
C TYR A 14 -17.72 -5.52 15.14
N ILE A 15 -17.79 -6.53 14.26
CA ILE A 15 -18.95 -6.78 13.40
C ILE A 15 -20.20 -7.07 14.24
N ASN A 16 -20.05 -7.81 15.34
CA ASN A 16 -21.16 -8.12 16.25
C ASN A 16 -21.72 -6.91 17.01
N GLN A 17 -21.05 -5.76 16.99
CA GLN A 17 -21.57 -4.51 17.54
C GLN A 17 -22.44 -3.74 16.54
N LEU A 18 -22.39 -4.06 15.25
CA LEU A 18 -23.22 -3.42 14.23
C LEU A 18 -24.70 -3.73 14.47
N PRO A 19 -25.60 -2.77 14.17
CA PRO A 19 -27.04 -3.03 14.19
C PRO A 19 -27.43 -4.00 13.06
N SER A 20 -28.59 -4.65 13.22
CA SER A 20 -29.18 -5.45 12.13
C SER A 20 -29.76 -4.55 11.06
N ILE A 21 -29.69 -4.98 9.80
CA ILE A 21 -30.35 -4.31 8.70
C ILE A 21 -31.87 -4.56 8.83
N CYS A 22 -32.64 -3.52 9.07
CA CYS A 22 -34.07 -3.62 9.32
C CYS A 22 -34.94 -3.09 8.18
N ASN A 23 -34.38 -2.29 7.27
CA ASN A 23 -35.10 -1.65 6.18
C ASN A 23 -34.61 -2.13 4.81
N LEU A 24 -35.56 -2.42 3.90
CA LEU A 24 -35.27 -2.63 2.49
C LEU A 24 -34.96 -1.29 1.82
N ILE A 25 -33.79 -1.18 1.21
CA ILE A 25 -33.34 0.06 0.56
C ILE A 25 -33.56 -0.02 -0.95
N ASN A 26 -34.40 0.88 -1.45
CA ASN A 26 -34.66 1.00 -2.90
C ASN A 26 -34.11 2.33 -3.40
N VAL A 27 -33.03 2.28 -4.17
CA VAL A 27 -32.32 3.46 -4.67
C VAL A 27 -32.71 3.76 -6.11
N THR A 28 -33.06 5.00 -6.37
CA THR A 28 -33.27 5.57 -7.71
C THR A 28 -32.34 6.76 -7.91
N ILE A 29 -31.60 6.79 -9.01
CA ILE A 29 -30.74 7.92 -9.36
C ILE A 29 -31.58 8.98 -10.08
N LYS A 30 -31.50 10.21 -9.61
CA LYS A 30 -32.10 11.41 -10.20
C LYS A 30 -31.04 12.47 -10.46
N GLY A 31 -31.34 13.41 -11.34
CA GLY A 31 -30.40 14.47 -11.69
C GLY A 31 -29.18 13.95 -12.45
N GLY A 32 -28.77 14.63 -13.49
CA GLY A 32 -27.54 14.30 -14.24
C GLY A 32 -26.33 14.92 -13.57
N ILE A 33 -25.22 14.16 -13.47
CA ILE A 33 -23.93 14.68 -13.01
C ILE A 33 -23.56 15.94 -13.82
N GLY A 34 -23.23 17.04 -13.15
CA GLY A 34 -22.82 18.30 -13.78
C GLY A 34 -23.94 19.12 -14.42
N SER A 35 -25.21 18.82 -14.13
CA SER A 35 -26.33 19.60 -14.67
C SER A 35 -26.51 20.96 -13.98
N THR A 36 -26.00 21.15 -12.76
CA THR A 36 -25.95 22.45 -12.07
C THR A 36 -24.68 23.20 -12.46
N ILE A 37 -24.81 24.48 -12.78
CA ILE A 37 -23.67 25.34 -13.08
C ILE A 37 -22.74 25.49 -11.85
N PRO A 38 -21.41 25.63 -12.01
CA PRO A 38 -20.46 25.59 -10.91
C PRO A 38 -20.78 26.52 -9.74
N GLU A 39 -21.25 27.75 -10.03
CA GLU A 39 -21.52 28.77 -9.04
C GLU A 39 -22.77 28.50 -8.17
N GLN A 40 -23.61 27.55 -8.60
CA GLN A 40 -24.86 27.18 -7.91
C GLN A 40 -24.80 25.81 -7.26
N ARG A 41 -23.69 25.09 -7.39
CA ARG A 41 -23.51 23.76 -6.79
C ARG A 41 -23.45 23.85 -5.28
N ARG A 42 -24.20 22.98 -4.63
CA ARG A 42 -24.09 22.77 -3.18
C ARG A 42 -22.80 22.03 -2.87
N GLU A 43 -22.08 22.45 -1.86
CA GLU A 43 -20.92 21.71 -1.34
C GLU A 43 -21.33 20.64 -0.32
N GLU A 44 -22.42 20.89 0.42
CA GLU A 44 -22.94 19.98 1.44
C GLU A 44 -24.09 19.13 0.90
N THR A 45 -24.19 17.90 1.42
CA THR A 45 -25.32 17.01 1.11
C THR A 45 -26.51 17.38 1.97
N GLU A 46 -27.66 17.57 1.33
CA GLU A 46 -28.97 17.79 1.97
C GLU A 46 -29.81 16.51 1.89
N VAL A 47 -30.53 16.23 2.98
CA VAL A 47 -31.41 15.05 3.09
C VAL A 47 -32.81 15.49 3.45
N HIS A 48 -33.78 15.16 2.58
CA HIS A 48 -35.18 15.45 2.78
C HIS A 48 -35.96 14.15 3.00
N ILE A 49 -36.71 14.09 4.11
CA ILE A 49 -37.46 12.86 4.50
C ILE A 49 -38.94 13.16 4.53
N GLU A 50 -39.71 12.41 3.75
CA GLU A 50 -41.18 12.47 3.69
C GLU A 50 -41.76 11.06 3.84
N GLY A 51 -42.06 10.65 5.07
CA GLY A 51 -42.47 9.29 5.39
C GLY A 51 -41.36 8.30 5.03
N ASN A 52 -41.65 7.31 4.18
CA ASN A 52 -40.67 6.32 3.70
C ASN A 52 -39.96 6.77 2.40
N GLN A 53 -40.18 8.00 1.95
CA GLN A 53 -39.46 8.57 0.81
C GLN A 53 -38.37 9.51 1.30
N VAL A 54 -37.15 9.31 0.81
CA VAL A 54 -35.98 10.10 1.17
C VAL A 54 -35.34 10.63 -0.12
N THR A 55 -35.06 11.92 -0.16
CA THR A 55 -34.29 12.52 -1.26
C THR A 55 -32.97 13.01 -0.71
N ILE A 56 -31.88 12.56 -1.33
CA ILE A 56 -30.50 12.94 -0.97
C ILE A 56 -29.94 13.76 -2.13
N TYR A 57 -29.72 15.04 -1.90
CA TYR A 57 -29.02 15.94 -2.83
C TYR A 57 -27.52 15.89 -2.51
N VAL A 58 -26.74 15.29 -3.39
CA VAL A 58 -25.31 15.03 -3.13
C VAL A 58 -24.51 16.30 -3.36
N GLY A 59 -23.82 16.77 -2.32
CA GLY A 59 -22.94 17.95 -2.40
C GLY A 59 -21.64 17.69 -3.16
N ASP A 60 -21.13 18.71 -3.85
CA ASP A 60 -19.90 18.66 -4.65
C ASP A 60 -18.64 18.85 -3.79
N SER A 61 -18.49 18.00 -2.77
CA SER A 61 -17.34 17.96 -1.89
C SER A 61 -17.08 16.55 -1.36
N ARG A 62 -15.88 16.32 -0.82
CA ARG A 62 -15.55 15.06 -0.14
C ARG A 62 -16.55 14.77 1.00
N GLN A 63 -16.82 15.76 1.82
CA GLN A 63 -17.76 15.66 2.94
C GLN A 63 -19.19 15.39 2.44
N GLY A 64 -19.60 16.03 1.35
CA GLY A 64 -20.88 15.78 0.71
C GLY A 64 -21.04 14.33 0.25
N TRP A 65 -20.02 13.78 -0.41
CA TRP A 65 -20.05 12.37 -0.84
C TRP A 65 -20.06 11.40 0.35
N VAL A 66 -19.23 11.65 1.36
CA VAL A 66 -19.22 10.85 2.59
C VAL A 66 -20.57 10.88 3.27
N LYS A 67 -21.20 12.07 3.44
CA LYS A 67 -22.50 12.20 4.07
C LYS A 67 -23.60 11.49 3.31
N SER A 68 -23.60 11.56 1.98
CA SER A 68 -24.60 10.87 1.14
C SER A 68 -24.52 9.35 1.30
N TYR A 69 -23.30 8.79 1.32
CA TYR A 69 -23.07 7.37 1.52
C TYR A 69 -23.44 6.91 2.93
N GLN A 70 -23.00 7.67 3.95
CA GLN A 70 -23.34 7.46 5.35
C GLN A 70 -24.86 7.42 5.57
N THR A 71 -25.59 8.34 4.94
CA THR A 71 -27.06 8.41 5.04
C THR A 71 -27.74 7.11 4.58
N ILE A 72 -27.27 6.48 3.51
CA ILE A 72 -27.85 5.19 3.05
C ILE A 72 -27.60 4.09 4.08
N LEU A 73 -26.38 4.04 4.67
CA LEU A 73 -26.07 3.08 5.70
C LEU A 73 -26.93 3.29 6.94
N GLU A 74 -27.10 4.53 7.40
CA GLU A 74 -27.94 4.89 8.54
C GLU A 74 -29.41 4.51 8.30
N LEU A 75 -29.96 4.83 7.13
CA LEU A 75 -31.35 4.52 6.78
C LEU A 75 -31.63 3.00 6.76
N SER A 76 -30.62 2.17 6.45
CA SER A 76 -30.80 0.72 6.44
C SER A 76 -31.04 0.11 7.84
N THR A 77 -30.64 0.82 8.88
CA THR A 77 -30.73 0.40 10.29
C THR A 77 -31.62 1.29 11.14
N ASP A 78 -32.28 2.28 10.55
CA ASP A 78 -33.12 3.23 11.28
C ASP A 78 -34.50 2.67 11.55
N GLU A 79 -34.76 2.36 12.81
CA GLU A 79 -36.02 1.77 13.28
C GLU A 79 -37.26 2.70 13.15
N ARG A 80 -37.05 3.99 12.84
CA ARG A 80 -38.15 4.92 12.56
C ARG A 80 -38.90 4.59 11.26
N PHE A 81 -38.24 3.86 10.35
CA PHE A 81 -38.86 3.39 9.11
C PHE A 81 -39.40 1.97 9.29
N SER A 82 -40.42 1.64 8.54
CA SER A 82 -40.99 0.28 8.51
C SER A 82 -41.07 -0.22 7.07
N GLY A 83 -40.35 -1.31 6.79
CA GLY A 83 -40.40 -1.97 5.49
C GLY A 83 -39.47 -1.35 4.43
N GLU A 84 -40.01 -0.86 3.33
CA GLU A 84 -39.23 -0.30 2.21
C GLU A 84 -38.97 1.20 2.42
N VAL A 85 -37.70 1.59 2.33
CA VAL A 85 -37.26 2.99 2.25
C VAL A 85 -36.86 3.31 0.80
N ARG A 86 -37.58 4.25 0.18
CA ARG A 86 -37.33 4.67 -1.21
C ARG A 86 -36.44 5.89 -1.22
N ILE A 87 -35.24 5.74 -1.74
CA ILE A 87 -34.22 6.78 -1.76
C ILE A 87 -34.02 7.29 -3.18
N ALA A 88 -34.25 8.59 -3.37
CA ALA A 88 -33.90 9.29 -4.59
C ALA A 88 -32.55 10.00 -4.38
N ILE A 89 -31.55 9.65 -5.18
CA ILE A 89 -30.22 10.27 -5.15
C ILE A 89 -30.13 11.29 -6.28
N ASP A 90 -30.03 12.55 -5.93
CA ASP A 90 -29.85 13.64 -6.88
C ASP A 90 -28.36 14.01 -7.01
N LEU A 91 -27.80 13.85 -8.21
CA LEU A 91 -26.41 14.09 -8.55
C LEU A 91 -26.18 15.39 -9.34
N SER A 92 -27.17 16.25 -9.43
CA SER A 92 -27.12 17.47 -10.27
C SER A 92 -25.94 18.39 -9.91
N ASP A 93 -25.62 18.48 -8.62
CA ASP A 93 -24.55 19.36 -8.11
C ASP A 93 -23.15 18.73 -8.22
N VAL A 94 -23.03 17.43 -8.44
CA VAL A 94 -21.74 16.76 -8.56
C VAL A 94 -21.05 17.20 -9.86
N ARG A 95 -19.80 17.65 -9.77
CA ARG A 95 -19.00 18.11 -10.92
C ARG A 95 -18.84 17.01 -11.97
N PRO A 96 -18.84 17.34 -13.27
CA PRO A 96 -18.69 16.36 -14.33
C PRO A 96 -17.26 15.80 -14.41
N ALA A 97 -17.12 14.66 -15.11
CA ALA A 97 -15.82 14.09 -15.41
C ALA A 97 -14.96 15.07 -16.24
N GLY A 98 -13.67 15.15 -15.92
CA GLY A 98 -12.71 16.01 -16.59
C GLY A 98 -12.57 17.40 -15.98
N GLU A 99 -13.44 17.82 -15.06
CA GLU A 99 -13.29 19.09 -14.35
C GLU A 99 -12.09 19.02 -13.37
N PRO A 100 -11.20 20.04 -13.36
CA PRO A 100 -10.03 20.05 -12.49
C PRO A 100 -10.38 19.95 -11.00
N LEU A 101 -9.61 19.18 -10.26
CA LEU A 101 -9.67 19.12 -8.81
C LEU A 101 -8.80 20.23 -8.21
N LYS A 102 -9.30 20.89 -7.16
CA LYS A 102 -8.57 21.97 -6.47
C LYS A 102 -7.40 21.49 -5.59
N GLY A 103 -7.25 20.18 -5.42
CA GLY A 103 -6.17 19.59 -4.64
C GLY A 103 -5.57 18.38 -5.36
N PHE A 104 -4.33 18.02 -5.06
CA PHE A 104 -3.58 16.86 -5.58
C PHE A 104 -3.31 16.84 -7.09
N GLY A 105 -3.70 17.85 -7.84
CA GLY A 105 -3.69 17.80 -9.30
C GLY A 105 -4.54 16.66 -9.84
N GLY A 106 -5.14 16.80 -10.97
CA GLY A 106 -5.95 15.78 -11.61
C GLY A 106 -7.36 16.26 -11.89
N VAL A 107 -8.17 15.38 -12.45
CA VAL A 107 -9.53 15.68 -12.89
C VAL A 107 -10.56 14.81 -12.18
N ALA A 108 -11.76 15.34 -11.99
CA ALA A 108 -12.88 14.62 -11.41
C ALA A 108 -13.27 13.42 -12.29
N ASN A 109 -13.67 12.33 -11.66
CA ASN A 109 -14.22 11.17 -12.34
C ASN A 109 -15.38 10.55 -11.53
N PRO A 110 -16.55 11.18 -11.48
CA PRO A 110 -17.72 10.73 -10.72
C PRO A 110 -18.52 9.63 -11.42
N VAL A 111 -18.08 9.10 -12.56
CA VAL A 111 -18.84 8.17 -13.42
C VAL A 111 -19.33 6.94 -12.65
N LYS A 112 -18.59 6.48 -11.65
CA LYS A 112 -18.94 5.32 -10.82
C LYS A 112 -19.84 5.63 -9.62
N LEU A 113 -20.10 6.91 -9.33
CA LEU A 113 -20.86 7.32 -8.16
C LEU A 113 -22.32 6.81 -8.16
N PRO A 114 -23.07 6.85 -9.28
CA PRO A 114 -24.41 6.26 -9.34
C PRO A 114 -24.43 4.76 -9.01
N GLU A 115 -23.46 4.02 -9.52
CA GLU A 115 -23.32 2.58 -9.31
C GLU A 115 -23.04 2.26 -7.83
N LEU A 116 -22.24 3.07 -7.13
CA LEU A 116 -21.96 2.92 -5.70
C LEU A 116 -23.25 2.80 -4.88
N TYR A 117 -24.19 3.71 -5.04
CA TYR A 117 -25.42 3.73 -4.25
C TYR A 117 -26.30 2.50 -4.53
N GLN A 118 -26.39 2.08 -5.79
CA GLN A 118 -27.15 0.90 -6.19
C GLN A 118 -26.51 -0.39 -5.64
N ARG A 119 -25.20 -0.51 -5.70
CA ARG A 119 -24.47 -1.67 -5.18
C ARG A 119 -24.50 -1.70 -3.65
N CYS A 120 -24.38 -0.55 -3.00
CA CYS A 120 -24.56 -0.44 -1.55
C CYS A 120 -25.94 -0.94 -1.12
N ALA A 121 -27.01 -0.46 -1.75
CA ALA A 121 -28.38 -0.94 -1.48
C ALA A 121 -28.52 -2.46 -1.69
N SER A 122 -27.94 -3.00 -2.75
CA SER A 122 -27.96 -4.44 -3.03
C SER A 122 -27.29 -5.26 -1.93
N ILE A 123 -26.12 -4.82 -1.43
CA ILE A 123 -25.40 -5.49 -0.35
C ILE A 123 -26.22 -5.44 0.94
N LEU A 124 -26.74 -4.27 1.31
CA LEU A 124 -27.57 -4.11 2.51
C LEU A 124 -28.83 -4.98 2.46
N ASN A 125 -29.51 -5.01 1.32
CA ASN A 125 -30.73 -5.79 1.14
C ASN A 125 -30.51 -7.30 1.26
N GLN A 126 -29.33 -7.81 0.89
CA GLN A 126 -28.97 -9.22 1.10
C GLN A 126 -28.86 -9.58 2.60
N ALA A 127 -28.57 -8.59 3.43
CA ALA A 127 -28.46 -8.73 4.88
C ALA A 127 -29.77 -8.40 5.62
N LEU A 128 -30.88 -8.15 4.94
CA LEU A 128 -32.16 -7.78 5.57
C LEU A 128 -32.57 -8.81 6.65
N GLY A 129 -32.88 -8.29 7.83
CA GLY A 129 -33.26 -9.08 9.01
C GLY A 129 -32.09 -9.66 9.82
N ARG A 130 -30.85 -9.40 9.43
CA ARG A 130 -29.64 -9.83 10.15
C ARG A 130 -28.56 -8.76 10.16
N LYS A 131 -27.50 -9.02 10.90
CA LYS A 131 -26.29 -8.20 10.85
C LYS A 131 -25.48 -8.49 9.58
N LEU A 132 -24.69 -7.51 9.15
CA LEU A 132 -23.68 -7.69 8.10
C LEU A 132 -22.64 -8.72 8.55
N ASN A 133 -22.13 -9.49 7.61
CA ASN A 133 -20.97 -10.36 7.81
C ASN A 133 -19.66 -9.65 7.40
N SER A 134 -18.52 -10.28 7.64
CA SER A 134 -17.20 -9.71 7.36
C SER A 134 -17.00 -9.34 5.89
N VAL A 135 -17.47 -10.16 4.96
CA VAL A 135 -17.34 -9.92 3.51
C VAL A 135 -18.24 -8.77 3.05
N GLU A 136 -19.48 -8.69 3.55
CA GLU A 136 -20.38 -7.57 3.26
C GLU A 136 -19.82 -6.25 3.78
N CYS A 137 -19.19 -6.24 4.97
CA CYS A 137 -18.47 -5.07 5.47
C CYS A 137 -17.30 -4.68 4.55
N CYS A 138 -16.51 -5.66 4.09
CA CYS A 138 -15.45 -5.41 3.12
C CYS A 138 -16.00 -4.80 1.83
N LEU A 139 -17.06 -5.39 1.26
CA LEU A 139 -17.67 -4.92 0.02
C LEU A 139 -18.16 -3.48 0.14
N LEU A 140 -18.85 -3.11 1.21
CA LEU A 140 -19.32 -1.73 1.42
C LEU A 140 -18.17 -0.73 1.44
N ILE A 141 -17.05 -1.06 2.09
CA ILE A 141 -15.87 -0.19 2.14
C ILE A 141 -15.18 -0.14 0.76
N ASP A 142 -15.05 -1.28 0.09
CA ASP A 142 -14.33 -1.40 -1.17
C ASP A 142 -15.12 -0.79 -2.34
N GLU A 143 -16.47 -0.84 -2.32
CA GLU A 143 -17.31 -0.11 -3.28
C GLU A 143 -17.09 1.40 -3.21
N ALA A 144 -16.98 1.96 -1.99
CA ALA A 144 -16.61 3.37 -1.83
C ALA A 144 -15.21 3.64 -2.39
N ALA A 145 -14.26 2.71 -2.21
CA ALA A 145 -12.91 2.81 -2.75
C ALA A 145 -12.87 2.79 -4.29
N VAL A 146 -13.76 2.05 -4.95
CA VAL A 146 -13.87 2.00 -6.43
C VAL A 146 -14.21 3.36 -7.02
N VAL A 147 -14.98 4.18 -6.30
CA VAL A 147 -15.42 5.51 -6.76
C VAL A 147 -14.34 6.57 -6.60
N VAL A 148 -13.41 6.38 -5.64
CA VAL A 148 -12.30 7.32 -5.41
C VAL A 148 -11.25 7.17 -6.51
N VAL A 149 -11.60 7.63 -7.71
CA VAL A 149 -10.69 7.76 -8.85
C VAL A 149 -10.45 9.25 -9.08
N ALA A 150 -9.49 9.81 -8.36
CA ALA A 150 -8.93 11.10 -8.73
C ALA A 150 -7.91 10.87 -9.84
N GLY A 151 -8.09 11.55 -10.96
CA GLY A 151 -7.35 11.33 -12.20
C GLY A 151 -5.86 11.07 -12.00
N ASN A 152 -5.40 9.98 -12.50
CA ASN A 152 -4.01 9.50 -12.68
C ASN A 152 -3.03 9.54 -11.48
N VAL A 153 -3.27 10.34 -10.42
CA VAL A 153 -2.27 10.59 -9.37
C VAL A 153 -2.33 9.56 -8.25
N ARG A 154 -3.50 9.17 -7.76
CA ARG A 154 -3.63 8.11 -6.75
C ARG A 154 -5.02 7.50 -6.73
N ARG A 155 -5.07 6.19 -6.76
CA ARG A 155 -6.28 5.43 -6.49
C ARG A 155 -6.37 5.13 -4.99
N SER A 156 -7.57 4.88 -4.49
CA SER A 156 -7.75 4.31 -3.16
C SER A 156 -7.03 2.97 -3.06
N ALA A 157 -6.46 2.69 -1.90
CA ALA A 157 -5.90 1.39 -1.55
C ALA A 157 -6.42 1.00 -0.17
N GLY A 158 -6.72 -0.27 0.03
CA GLY A 158 -7.23 -0.81 1.28
C GLY A 158 -6.38 -1.97 1.80
N MET A 159 -6.46 -2.18 3.12
CA MET A 159 -6.03 -3.40 3.79
C MET A 159 -7.23 -3.93 4.57
N ARG A 160 -7.62 -5.16 4.31
CA ARG A 160 -8.65 -5.87 5.08
C ARG A 160 -7.97 -6.95 5.90
N GLN A 161 -8.15 -6.86 7.20
CA GLN A 161 -7.58 -7.80 8.14
C GLN A 161 -8.73 -8.60 8.77
N PHE A 162 -8.61 -9.93 8.75
CA PHE A 162 -9.61 -10.85 9.27
C PHE A 162 -8.97 -11.91 10.15
N ALA A 163 -9.70 -12.40 11.15
CA ALA A 163 -9.21 -13.44 12.06
C ALA A 163 -8.95 -14.75 11.30
N SER A 164 -7.96 -15.52 11.74
CA SER A 164 -7.55 -16.76 11.08
C SER A 164 -8.66 -17.82 11.01
N ASP A 165 -9.62 -17.76 11.92
CA ASP A 165 -10.81 -18.63 11.99
C ASP A 165 -12.05 -18.07 11.28
N ASP A 166 -11.98 -16.86 10.71
CA ASP A 166 -13.03 -16.34 9.83
C ASP A 166 -12.93 -16.99 8.43
N GLU A 167 -13.61 -18.11 8.25
CA GLU A 167 -13.63 -18.83 6.96
C GLU A 167 -14.22 -17.98 5.84
N LEU A 168 -15.22 -17.15 6.14
CA LEU A 168 -15.88 -16.30 5.15
C LEU A 168 -14.92 -15.23 4.63
N GLY A 169 -14.22 -14.54 5.53
CA GLY A 169 -13.15 -13.60 5.18
C GLY A 169 -12.03 -14.27 4.42
N GLY A 170 -11.61 -15.46 4.90
CA GLY A 170 -10.52 -16.23 4.33
C GLY A 170 -10.77 -16.76 2.92
N THR A 171 -12.03 -16.90 2.50
CA THR A 171 -12.42 -17.40 1.17
C THR A 171 -13.04 -16.32 0.26
N ALA A 172 -13.14 -15.10 0.76
CA ALA A 172 -13.84 -14.00 0.07
C ALA A 172 -13.33 -13.74 -1.37
N LYS A 173 -12.04 -13.96 -1.62
CA LYS A 173 -11.43 -13.78 -2.93
C LYS A 173 -11.20 -15.08 -3.71
N ASP A 174 -11.61 -16.23 -3.19
CA ASP A 174 -11.49 -17.50 -3.89
C ASP A 174 -12.32 -17.47 -5.17
N ASN A 175 -11.73 -17.90 -6.29
CA ASN A 175 -12.35 -17.89 -7.61
C ASN A 175 -12.92 -16.52 -8.02
N LEU A 176 -12.31 -15.45 -7.59
CA LEU A 176 -12.72 -14.09 -7.96
C LEU A 176 -12.61 -13.88 -9.48
N TRP A 177 -11.56 -14.42 -10.09
CA TRP A 177 -11.34 -14.46 -11.53
C TRP A 177 -11.79 -15.82 -12.08
N GLN A 178 -12.63 -15.78 -13.10
CA GLN A 178 -13.20 -16.97 -13.74
C GLN A 178 -12.95 -16.90 -15.24
N GLN A 179 -12.58 -18.04 -15.83
CA GLN A 179 -12.46 -18.13 -17.27
C GLN A 179 -13.85 -18.40 -17.86
N ALA A 180 -14.32 -17.51 -18.72
CA ALA A 180 -15.58 -17.67 -19.44
C ALA A 180 -15.45 -18.70 -20.59
N GLU A 181 -16.58 -19.16 -21.15
CA GLU A 181 -16.60 -20.12 -22.25
C GLU A 181 -15.85 -19.65 -23.50
N ASP A 182 -15.72 -18.34 -23.70
CA ASP A 182 -14.94 -17.71 -24.77
C ASP A 182 -13.41 -17.68 -24.49
N GLY A 183 -12.97 -18.28 -23.39
CA GLY A 183 -11.56 -18.32 -22.96
C GLY A 183 -11.07 -17.04 -22.29
N ASN A 184 -11.88 -15.98 -22.23
CA ASN A 184 -11.49 -14.73 -21.58
C ASN A 184 -11.68 -14.82 -20.05
N TRP A 185 -10.75 -14.19 -19.33
CA TRP A 185 -10.85 -14.06 -17.89
C TRP A 185 -11.79 -12.92 -17.51
N ARG A 186 -12.77 -13.23 -16.68
CA ARG A 186 -13.73 -12.27 -16.13
C ARG A 186 -13.72 -12.31 -14.61
N ILE A 187 -13.92 -11.15 -14.02
CA ILE A 187 -14.09 -11.05 -12.57
C ILE A 187 -15.57 -11.21 -12.22
N ASP A 188 -15.85 -11.84 -11.08
CA ASP A 188 -17.22 -11.93 -10.55
C ASP A 188 -17.75 -10.51 -10.26
N PRO A 189 -18.79 -10.03 -10.96
CA PRO A 189 -19.27 -8.67 -10.85
C PRO A 189 -19.89 -8.34 -9.47
N LYS A 190 -20.23 -9.35 -8.66
CA LYS A 190 -20.75 -9.15 -7.30
C LYS A 190 -19.64 -8.95 -6.27
N ARG A 191 -18.42 -9.34 -6.59
CA ARG A 191 -17.26 -9.30 -5.69
C ARG A 191 -16.08 -8.52 -6.25
N ASP A 192 -16.23 -7.88 -7.41
CA ASP A 192 -15.11 -7.21 -8.08
C ASP A 192 -14.49 -6.07 -7.25
N ALA A 193 -15.27 -5.43 -6.38
CA ALA A 193 -14.77 -4.40 -5.47
C ALA A 193 -13.72 -4.93 -4.48
N LEU A 194 -13.74 -6.23 -4.11
CA LEU A 194 -12.75 -6.83 -3.21
C LEU A 194 -11.30 -6.69 -3.71
N ARG A 195 -11.09 -6.48 -5.01
CA ARG A 195 -9.77 -6.20 -5.59
C ARG A 195 -9.15 -4.88 -5.12
N MET A 196 -9.94 -3.99 -4.52
CA MET A 196 -9.48 -2.67 -4.06
C MET A 196 -8.67 -2.74 -2.77
N ALA A 197 -8.66 -3.88 -2.09
CA ALA A 197 -7.93 -4.06 -0.84
C ALA A 197 -7.10 -5.34 -0.84
N ASN A 198 -5.94 -5.29 -0.19
CA ASN A 198 -5.20 -6.49 0.19
C ASN A 198 -5.91 -7.19 1.35
N HIS A 199 -5.90 -8.51 1.36
CA HIS A 199 -6.45 -9.31 2.45
C HIS A 199 -5.33 -9.94 3.28
N THR A 200 -5.40 -9.74 4.61
CA THR A 200 -4.41 -10.25 5.56
C THR A 200 -5.10 -11.11 6.62
N ARG A 201 -4.62 -12.32 6.79
CA ARG A 201 -5.07 -13.27 7.80
C ARG A 201 -4.33 -13.02 9.11
N ILE A 202 -5.06 -12.73 10.18
CA ILE A 202 -4.51 -12.46 11.51
C ILE A 202 -4.59 -13.70 12.38
N PHE A 203 -3.45 -14.09 12.93
CA PHE A 203 -3.38 -15.06 14.02
C PHE A 203 -3.21 -14.31 15.35
N HIS A 204 -4.12 -14.54 16.30
CA HIS A 204 -4.04 -14.04 17.67
C HIS A 204 -3.33 -15.01 18.62
N TYR A 205 -2.90 -16.13 18.11
CA TYR A 205 -2.09 -17.16 18.77
C TYR A 205 -0.95 -17.55 17.85
N LYS A 206 0.11 -18.16 18.37
CA LYS A 206 1.20 -18.67 17.54
C LYS A 206 0.69 -19.86 16.71
N PRO A 207 0.59 -19.73 15.39
CA PRO A 207 0.10 -20.82 14.53
C PRO A 207 1.04 -22.02 14.55
N SER A 208 0.50 -23.20 14.32
CA SER A 208 1.29 -24.43 14.09
C SER A 208 2.04 -24.35 12.76
N LYS A 209 3.01 -25.26 12.57
CA LYS A 209 3.72 -25.39 11.30
C LYS A 209 2.75 -25.69 10.15
N GLU A 210 1.78 -26.58 10.39
CA GLU A 210 0.79 -27.00 9.40
C GLU A 210 -0.10 -25.84 8.98
N GLU A 211 -0.52 -24.98 9.93
CA GLU A 211 -1.30 -23.77 9.63
C GLU A 211 -0.49 -22.76 8.81
N CYS A 212 0.79 -22.55 9.13
CA CYS A 212 1.67 -21.67 8.35
C CYS A 212 1.85 -22.18 6.92
N VAL A 213 2.14 -23.48 6.75
CA VAL A 213 2.30 -24.08 5.41
C VAL A 213 0.99 -24.01 4.61
N ALA A 214 -0.15 -24.30 5.25
CA ALA A 214 -1.46 -24.20 4.59
C ALA A 214 -1.77 -22.77 4.15
N ALA A 215 -1.45 -21.77 4.98
CA ALA A 215 -1.66 -20.37 4.65
C ALA A 215 -0.75 -19.90 3.50
N VAL A 216 0.53 -20.30 3.49
CA VAL A 216 1.46 -20.03 2.38
C VAL A 216 0.95 -20.68 1.09
N ARG A 217 0.52 -21.93 1.14
CA ARG A 217 -0.05 -22.65 -0.01
C ARG A 217 -1.28 -21.92 -0.56
N LYS A 218 -2.20 -21.50 0.33
CA LYS A 218 -3.39 -20.77 -0.08
C LYS A 218 -3.04 -19.45 -0.76
N GLN A 219 -2.11 -18.68 -0.19
CA GLN A 219 -1.67 -17.42 -0.76
C GLN A 219 -0.97 -17.63 -2.12
N TYR A 220 -0.19 -18.68 -2.29
CA TYR A 220 0.46 -19.02 -3.56
C TYR A 220 -0.57 -19.19 -4.69
N TYR A 221 -1.66 -19.92 -4.45
CA TYR A 221 -2.67 -20.18 -5.49
C TYR A 221 -3.73 -19.09 -5.65
N SER A 222 -4.05 -18.34 -4.59
CA SER A 222 -5.05 -17.26 -4.65
C SER A 222 -4.45 -15.88 -4.90
N GLY A 223 -3.15 -15.70 -4.68
CA GLY A 223 -2.48 -14.39 -4.73
C GLY A 223 -2.79 -13.46 -3.55
N GLU A 224 -3.53 -13.94 -2.55
CA GLU A 224 -4.04 -13.12 -1.45
C GLU A 224 -3.98 -13.86 -0.11
N GLY A 225 -3.99 -13.10 0.97
CA GLY A 225 -4.05 -13.65 2.32
C GLY A 225 -2.71 -13.68 3.03
N ALA A 226 -2.01 -12.53 3.07
CA ALA A 226 -0.80 -12.37 3.87
C ALA A 226 -1.01 -12.89 5.30
N ILE A 227 0.03 -13.53 5.86
CA ILE A 227 0.00 -14.08 7.22
C ILE A 227 0.47 -13.00 8.18
N MET A 228 -0.31 -12.73 9.23
CA MET A 228 0.06 -11.77 10.28
C MET A 228 0.04 -12.43 11.66
N TRP A 229 1.11 -12.28 12.42
CA TRP A 229 1.17 -12.54 13.85
C TRP A 229 0.86 -11.27 14.65
N ALA A 230 -0.36 -11.20 15.21
CA ALA A 230 -0.86 -10.01 15.89
C ALA A 230 -0.11 -9.72 17.19
N GLY A 231 0.33 -10.74 17.92
CA GLY A 231 1.06 -10.57 19.18
C GLY A 231 2.31 -9.75 19.03
N GLU A 232 3.10 -10.00 17.98
CA GLU A 232 4.32 -9.19 17.69
C GLU A 232 3.96 -7.74 17.38
N ALA A 233 2.90 -7.50 16.60
CA ALA A 233 2.46 -6.14 16.26
C ALA A 233 2.05 -5.36 17.50
N VAL A 234 1.23 -5.96 18.37
CA VAL A 234 0.77 -5.34 19.63
C VAL A 234 1.92 -5.12 20.60
N ALA A 235 2.85 -6.07 20.71
CA ALA A 235 4.03 -5.93 21.57
C ALA A 235 4.92 -4.76 21.12
N ARG A 236 5.20 -4.62 19.82
CA ARG A 236 5.98 -3.48 19.26
C ARG A 236 5.28 -2.15 19.49
N ALA A 237 3.96 -2.12 19.35
CA ALA A 237 3.16 -0.93 19.57
C ALA A 237 3.11 -0.49 21.05
N ASN A 238 3.46 -1.37 21.97
CA ASN A 238 3.50 -1.14 23.41
C ASN A 238 4.92 -1.23 24.00
N ASN A 239 5.93 -0.97 23.19
CA ASN A 239 7.35 -1.08 23.60
C ASN A 239 7.72 -0.17 24.79
N ASP A 240 6.98 0.91 25.00
CA ASP A 240 7.11 1.79 26.19
C ASP A 240 6.83 1.06 27.51
N LEU A 241 6.00 0.04 27.49
CA LEU A 241 5.67 -0.81 28.66
C LEU A 241 6.49 -2.12 28.71
N LEU A 242 7.29 -2.38 27.67
CA LEU A 242 8.04 -3.63 27.49
C LEU A 242 9.55 -3.35 27.35
N PRO A 243 10.17 -2.66 28.32
CA PRO A 243 11.59 -2.25 28.21
C PRO A 243 12.58 -3.41 28.33
N THR A 244 12.14 -4.58 28.83
CA THR A 244 13.01 -5.75 28.97
C THR A 244 12.49 -6.96 28.21
N PRO A 245 13.35 -7.88 27.77
CA PRO A 245 12.94 -9.12 27.12
C PRO A 245 11.96 -9.96 27.95
N GLU A 246 12.13 -9.99 29.29
CA GLU A 246 11.28 -10.75 30.20
C GLU A 246 9.85 -10.22 30.20
N LEU A 247 9.66 -8.91 30.34
CA LEU A 247 8.34 -8.27 30.27
C LEU A 247 7.66 -8.50 28.91
N ARG A 248 8.47 -8.47 27.85
CA ARG A 248 7.96 -8.76 26.51
C ARG A 248 7.45 -10.20 26.39
N VAL A 249 8.18 -11.17 26.91
CA VAL A 249 7.76 -12.59 26.92
C VAL A 249 6.49 -12.76 27.75
N GLU A 250 6.42 -12.17 28.94
CA GLU A 250 5.22 -12.21 29.79
C GLU A 250 4.01 -11.61 29.09
N PHE A 251 4.18 -10.46 28.43
CA PHE A 251 3.10 -9.83 27.67
C PHE A 251 2.62 -10.72 26.53
N LEU A 252 3.53 -11.28 25.72
CA LEU A 252 3.18 -12.16 24.60
C LEU A 252 2.43 -13.41 25.08
N GLN A 253 2.88 -14.03 26.18
CA GLN A 253 2.19 -15.17 26.78
C GLN A 253 0.78 -14.79 27.26
N SER A 254 0.63 -13.61 27.87
CA SER A 254 -0.68 -13.11 28.30
C SER A 254 -1.58 -12.81 27.09
N TYR A 255 -1.01 -12.29 26.01
CA TYR A 255 -1.73 -12.04 24.76
C TYR A 255 -2.28 -13.33 24.14
N GLU A 256 -1.45 -14.37 24.03
CA GLU A 256 -1.85 -15.69 23.50
C GLU A 256 -2.97 -16.34 24.34
N GLN A 257 -2.99 -16.07 25.64
CA GLN A 257 -4.02 -16.57 26.56
C GLN A 257 -5.29 -15.70 26.57
N GLY A 258 -5.35 -14.63 25.78
CA GLY A 258 -6.46 -13.66 25.79
C GLY A 258 -6.50 -12.79 27.05
N LYS A 259 -5.41 -12.70 27.82
CA LYS A 259 -5.28 -11.97 29.08
C LYS A 259 -4.44 -10.70 29.00
N ALA A 260 -4.16 -10.20 27.79
CA ALA A 260 -3.36 -9.01 27.62
C ALA A 260 -3.99 -7.75 28.27
N LYS A 261 -5.32 -7.69 28.35
CA LYS A 261 -6.04 -6.60 29.02
C LYS A 261 -5.74 -6.59 30.52
N GLU A 262 -5.84 -7.75 31.17
CA GLU A 262 -5.53 -7.93 32.59
C GLU A 262 -4.07 -7.66 32.89
N TRP A 263 -3.16 -8.07 31.98
CA TRP A 263 -1.73 -7.79 32.10
C TRP A 263 -1.44 -6.29 32.07
N LEU A 264 -2.02 -5.54 31.11
CA LEU A 264 -1.87 -4.09 31.01
C LEU A 264 -2.41 -3.39 32.28
N GLN A 265 -3.57 -3.81 32.76
CA GLN A 265 -4.20 -3.24 33.95
C GLN A 265 -3.42 -3.55 35.25
N ALA A 266 -2.77 -4.70 35.33
CA ALA A 266 -1.91 -5.05 36.45
C ALA A 266 -0.60 -4.26 36.48
N ASN A 267 -0.03 -3.97 35.30
CA ASN A 267 1.23 -3.22 35.19
C ASN A 267 1.05 -1.70 35.31
N ASP A 268 -0.12 -1.19 34.93
CA ASP A 268 -0.53 0.20 35.17
C ASP A 268 -2.00 0.26 35.62
N PRO A 269 -2.25 0.15 36.95
CA PRO A 269 -3.61 0.16 37.50
C PRO A 269 -4.39 1.48 37.26
N GLN A 270 -3.68 2.56 36.90
CA GLN A 270 -4.29 3.86 36.64
C GLN A 270 -4.62 4.09 35.15
N MET A 271 -4.19 3.17 34.28
CA MET A 271 -4.46 3.27 32.85
C MET A 271 -5.96 3.23 32.57
N ALA A 272 -6.46 4.23 31.84
CA ALA A 272 -7.86 4.33 31.48
C ALA A 272 -8.29 3.16 30.57
N ALA A 273 -9.50 2.64 30.73
CA ALA A 273 -10.03 1.54 29.93
C ALA A 273 -9.95 1.83 28.41
N ALA A 274 -10.22 3.07 28.00
CA ALA A 274 -10.12 3.48 26.60
C ALA A 274 -8.67 3.44 26.07
N GLU A 275 -7.66 3.71 26.90
CA GLU A 275 -6.27 3.57 26.52
C GLU A 275 -5.88 2.09 26.39
N ILE A 276 -6.32 1.23 27.30
CA ILE A 276 -6.07 -0.21 27.22
C ILE A 276 -6.63 -0.78 25.91
N GLU A 277 -7.87 -0.44 25.57
CA GLU A 277 -8.50 -0.87 24.32
C GLU A 277 -7.75 -0.33 23.09
N HIS A 278 -7.34 0.93 23.12
CA HIS A 278 -6.53 1.52 22.04
C HIS A 278 -5.18 0.80 21.90
N ARG A 279 -4.50 0.46 23.01
CA ARG A 279 -3.21 -0.25 23.02
C ARG A 279 -3.33 -1.65 22.40
N LEU A 280 -4.39 -2.38 22.69
CA LEU A 280 -4.65 -3.71 22.14
C LEU A 280 -5.09 -3.66 20.66
N ALA A 281 -5.71 -2.56 20.23
CA ALA A 281 -6.12 -2.35 18.85
C ALA A 281 -4.98 -1.87 17.93
N ARG A 282 -3.75 -1.64 18.42
CA ARG A 282 -2.60 -1.16 17.63
C ARG A 282 -1.97 -2.24 16.75
N LEU A 283 -2.79 -3.07 16.13
CA LEU A 283 -2.37 -4.11 15.20
C LEU A 283 -2.83 -3.85 13.75
N GLY A 284 -3.55 -2.75 13.52
CA GLY A 284 -3.97 -2.38 12.18
C GLY A 284 -2.78 -2.02 11.30
N LEU A 285 -2.77 -2.57 10.06
CA LEU A 285 -1.78 -2.25 9.03
C LEU A 285 -2.34 -1.22 8.05
N ASN A 286 -1.49 -0.34 7.55
CA ASN A 286 -1.84 0.47 6.39
C ASN A 286 -1.85 -0.39 5.10
N PRO A 287 -2.37 0.11 3.97
CA PRO A 287 -2.48 -0.67 2.73
C PRO A 287 -1.17 -1.30 2.22
N CYS A 288 -0.05 -0.66 2.48
CA CYS A 288 1.27 -1.16 2.09
C CYS A 288 1.91 -2.08 3.14
N GLY A 289 1.29 -2.22 4.31
CA GLY A 289 1.71 -3.11 5.38
C GLY A 289 2.91 -2.67 6.21
N GLU A 290 3.46 -1.47 5.99
CA GLU A 290 4.68 -1.02 6.69
C GLU A 290 4.43 -0.33 8.03
N ILE A 291 3.23 0.22 8.28
CA ILE A 291 2.90 0.92 9.52
C ILE A 291 1.88 0.13 10.35
N ILE A 292 2.13 0.08 11.65
CA ILE A 292 1.24 -0.55 12.64
C ILE A 292 0.61 0.56 13.49
N GLY A 293 -0.69 0.47 13.74
CA GLY A 293 -1.38 1.42 14.62
C GLY A 293 -2.88 1.20 14.66
N SER A 294 -3.58 2.16 15.28
CA SER A 294 -5.04 2.22 15.35
C SER A 294 -5.48 3.64 15.06
N ASN A 295 -6.35 3.86 14.07
CA ASN A 295 -6.81 5.19 13.63
C ASN A 295 -5.65 6.17 13.41
N PHE A 296 -4.71 5.82 12.58
CA PHE A 296 -3.45 6.55 12.42
C PHE A 296 -3.29 7.16 11.03
N HIS A 297 -2.36 8.11 10.92
CA HIS A 297 -1.83 8.64 9.67
C HIS A 297 -0.36 8.27 9.53
N CYS A 298 0.03 7.79 8.34
CA CYS A 298 1.42 7.48 8.02
C CYS A 298 2.22 8.78 7.81
N ASN A 299 3.17 9.05 8.67
CA ASN A 299 4.14 10.14 8.52
C ASN A 299 5.48 9.51 8.11
N LEU A 300 5.82 9.59 6.82
CA LEU A 300 6.87 8.79 6.22
C LEU A 300 7.91 9.65 5.52
N ALA A 301 9.19 9.30 5.71
CA ALA A 301 10.32 9.73 4.90
C ALA A 301 11.06 8.52 4.34
N GLU A 302 11.85 8.69 3.30
CA GLU A 302 12.61 7.61 2.68
C GLU A 302 14.00 8.08 2.28
N VAL A 303 15.02 7.35 2.74
CA VAL A 303 16.44 7.57 2.41
C VAL A 303 16.82 6.67 1.25
N HIS A 304 17.43 7.24 0.20
CA HIS A 304 17.87 6.52 -0.98
C HIS A 304 19.32 6.05 -0.81
N LEU A 305 19.49 4.83 -0.30
CA LEU A 305 20.79 4.27 0.10
C LEU A 305 21.75 4.04 -1.07
N ASN A 306 21.23 3.78 -2.28
CA ASN A 306 22.04 3.62 -3.48
C ASN A 306 22.82 4.87 -3.90
N GLN A 307 22.53 6.01 -3.29
CA GLN A 307 23.23 7.29 -3.52
C GLN A 307 24.21 7.63 -2.41
N ILE A 308 24.38 6.78 -1.40
CA ILE A 308 25.18 7.04 -0.20
C ILE A 308 26.37 6.08 -0.18
N ASP A 309 27.57 6.62 0.10
CA ASP A 309 28.78 5.80 0.24
C ASP A 309 28.66 4.90 1.49
N PRO A 310 28.77 3.56 1.34
CA PRO A 310 28.74 2.63 2.47
C PRO A 310 29.84 2.88 3.51
N HIS A 311 30.95 3.47 3.11
CA HIS A 311 32.09 3.75 3.99
C HIS A 311 32.06 5.16 4.61
N ASN A 312 31.15 6.03 4.17
CA ASN A 312 30.97 7.37 4.71
C ASN A 312 29.88 7.41 5.80
N HIS A 313 30.29 7.14 7.03
CA HIS A 313 29.36 7.10 8.16
C HIS A 313 28.70 8.46 8.47
N GLN A 314 29.40 9.57 8.19
CA GLN A 314 28.85 10.91 8.40
C GLN A 314 27.71 11.19 7.40
N GLU A 315 27.90 10.89 6.15
CA GLU A 315 26.85 11.05 5.11
C GLU A 315 25.59 10.24 5.45
N GLN A 316 25.77 8.99 5.93
CA GLN A 316 24.67 8.16 6.41
C GLN A 316 23.93 8.81 7.59
N GLU A 317 24.67 9.32 8.57
CA GLU A 317 24.10 10.00 9.74
C GLU A 317 23.31 11.25 9.33
N GLU A 318 23.86 12.07 8.44
CA GLU A 318 23.21 13.28 7.92
C GLU A 318 21.91 12.93 7.17
N ALA A 319 21.92 11.89 6.31
CA ALA A 319 20.75 11.45 5.55
C ALA A 319 19.62 10.93 6.46
N PHE A 320 19.94 10.08 7.43
CA PHE A 320 18.94 9.56 8.37
C PHE A 320 18.45 10.63 9.34
N THR A 321 19.30 11.58 9.73
CA THR A 321 18.92 12.76 10.52
C THR A 321 17.92 13.63 9.77
N ALA A 322 18.18 13.93 8.49
CA ALA A 322 17.27 14.69 7.65
C ALA A 322 15.91 13.98 7.50
N GLY A 323 15.94 12.66 7.26
CA GLY A 323 14.72 11.84 7.22
C GLY A 323 13.95 11.86 8.54
N ALA A 324 14.64 11.76 9.67
CA ALA A 324 14.03 11.79 11.00
C ALA A 324 13.40 13.14 11.33
N LEU A 325 14.07 14.24 11.04
CA LEU A 325 13.52 15.59 11.24
C LEU A 325 12.31 15.85 10.36
N SER A 326 12.34 15.41 9.09
CA SER A 326 11.23 15.62 8.16
C SER A 326 9.92 14.96 8.62
N VAL A 327 9.98 13.81 9.31
CA VAL A 327 8.78 13.17 9.88
C VAL A 327 8.43 13.65 11.27
N ALA A 328 9.43 14.06 12.07
CA ALA A 328 9.20 14.58 13.42
C ALA A 328 8.36 15.87 13.42
N VAL A 329 8.62 16.78 12.47
CA VAL A 329 7.86 18.03 12.33
C VAL A 329 6.38 17.80 12.04
N LEU A 330 6.01 16.67 11.40
CA LEU A 330 4.63 16.32 11.12
C LEU A 330 3.84 15.95 12.37
N LEU A 331 4.50 15.67 13.49
CA LEU A 331 3.85 15.42 14.78
C LEU A 331 3.14 16.65 15.34
N ASN A 332 3.48 17.87 14.88
CA ASN A 332 2.81 19.12 15.27
C ASN A 332 1.45 19.31 14.58
N HIS A 333 1.14 18.50 13.56
CA HIS A 333 -0.14 18.64 12.84
C HIS A 333 -1.34 18.35 13.75
N GLN A 334 -2.35 19.21 13.71
CA GLN A 334 -3.61 19.04 14.42
C GLN A 334 -4.66 18.47 13.46
N PHE A 335 -5.28 17.36 13.85
CA PHE A 335 -6.32 16.73 13.04
C PHE A 335 -7.68 17.33 13.30
N VAL A 336 -8.46 17.54 12.24
CA VAL A 336 -9.86 17.96 12.32
C VAL A 336 -10.74 16.83 12.89
N GLU A 337 -10.46 15.59 12.52
CA GLU A 337 -11.17 14.41 13.02
C GLU A 337 -10.67 14.04 14.42
N GLU A 338 -11.53 14.17 15.41
CA GLU A 338 -11.22 13.95 16.84
C GLU A 338 -10.61 12.56 17.10
N ARG A 339 -11.12 11.52 16.45
CA ARG A 339 -10.59 10.14 16.61
C ARG A 339 -9.12 10.02 16.20
N TYR A 340 -8.70 10.73 15.16
CA TYR A 340 -7.29 10.74 14.73
C TYR A 340 -6.43 11.61 15.64
N GLN A 341 -6.96 12.73 16.10
CA GLN A 341 -6.28 13.58 17.07
C GLN A 341 -6.03 12.82 18.38
N LYS A 342 -7.06 12.18 18.92
CA LYS A 342 -6.96 11.36 20.14
C LYS A 342 -5.99 10.19 19.97
N SER A 343 -6.03 9.52 18.83
CA SER A 343 -5.08 8.43 18.54
C SER A 343 -3.64 8.95 18.48
N ARG A 344 -3.40 10.12 17.87
CA ARG A 344 -2.09 10.77 17.83
C ARG A 344 -1.55 11.10 19.22
N GLU A 345 -2.40 11.56 20.13
CA GLU A 345 -2.04 11.87 21.52
C GLU A 345 -1.69 10.62 22.32
N LEU A 346 -2.43 9.52 22.11
CA LEU A 346 -2.18 8.25 22.78
C LEU A 346 -0.98 7.49 22.20
N ASP A 347 -0.81 7.54 20.88
CA ASP A 347 0.17 6.74 20.13
C ASP A 347 0.72 7.52 18.93
N PRO A 348 1.59 8.52 19.17
CA PRO A 348 2.26 9.18 18.06
C PRO A 348 3.15 8.19 17.32
N ILE A 349 3.10 8.24 15.98
CA ILE A 349 3.90 7.38 15.12
C ILE A 349 4.53 8.14 13.97
N VAL A 350 5.75 7.77 13.64
CA VAL A 350 6.47 8.21 12.45
C VAL A 350 7.19 7.02 11.83
N GLY A 351 7.59 7.12 10.57
CA GLY A 351 8.30 6.06 9.89
C GLY A 351 9.38 6.61 8.95
N VAL A 352 10.63 6.50 9.34
CA VAL A 352 11.75 6.68 8.41
C VAL A 352 12.00 5.34 7.72
N SER A 353 11.92 5.35 6.40
CA SER A 353 12.19 4.23 5.52
C SER A 353 13.48 4.43 4.75
N PHE A 354 13.90 3.41 4.06
CA PHE A 354 14.94 3.48 3.05
C PHE A 354 14.54 2.70 1.79
N THR A 355 15.25 2.99 0.69
CA THR A 355 15.21 2.19 -0.54
C THR A 355 16.63 1.99 -1.05
N GLY A 356 16.86 0.98 -1.90
CA GLY A 356 18.20 0.64 -2.38
C GLY A 356 19.09 -0.05 -1.34
N LEU A 357 18.52 -0.72 -0.33
CA LEU A 357 19.31 -1.44 0.67
C LEU A 357 20.15 -2.54 0.04
N PHE A 358 19.57 -3.28 -0.90
CA PHE A 358 20.28 -4.34 -1.60
C PHE A 358 21.48 -3.78 -2.37
N ASP A 359 21.27 -2.69 -3.10
CA ASP A 359 22.34 -2.00 -3.84
C ASP A 359 23.46 -1.51 -2.91
N PHE A 360 23.09 -0.94 -1.76
CA PHE A 360 24.02 -0.47 -0.76
C PHE A 360 24.89 -1.61 -0.22
N PHE A 361 24.31 -2.76 0.10
CA PHE A 361 25.07 -3.89 0.61
C PHE A 361 25.94 -4.56 -0.46
N VAL A 362 25.52 -4.57 -1.72
CA VAL A 362 26.40 -4.99 -2.81
C VAL A 362 27.63 -4.09 -2.93
N GLN A 363 27.43 -2.77 -2.79
CA GLN A 363 28.54 -1.80 -2.79
C GLN A 363 29.45 -1.96 -1.55
N ALA A 364 28.87 -2.25 -0.39
CA ALA A 364 29.60 -2.41 0.86
C ALA A 364 30.42 -3.71 0.92
N PHE A 365 29.88 -4.80 0.42
CA PHE A 365 30.41 -6.16 0.64
C PHE A 365 30.89 -6.85 -0.64
N GLY A 366 30.55 -6.31 -1.81
CA GLY A 366 30.95 -6.86 -3.11
C GLY A 366 30.18 -8.10 -3.54
N VAL A 367 30.67 -8.71 -4.62
CA VAL A 367 30.02 -9.87 -5.29
C VAL A 367 29.98 -11.12 -4.41
N ASP A 368 30.87 -11.26 -3.45
CA ASP A 368 30.87 -12.41 -2.53
C ASP A 368 29.60 -12.45 -1.66
N TRP A 369 29.04 -11.28 -1.31
CA TRP A 369 27.74 -11.19 -0.65
C TRP A 369 26.61 -11.65 -1.57
N LEU A 370 26.64 -11.33 -2.87
CA LEU A 370 25.67 -11.86 -3.86
C LEU A 370 25.77 -13.38 -4.02
N ARG A 371 27.00 -13.93 -4.03
CA ARG A 371 27.21 -15.40 -4.09
C ARG A 371 26.61 -16.07 -2.85
N TRP A 372 26.85 -15.52 -1.68
CA TRP A 372 26.26 -16.00 -0.44
C TRP A 372 24.71 -16.01 -0.49
N TRP A 373 24.11 -15.00 -1.12
CA TRP A 373 22.67 -14.97 -1.37
C TRP A 373 22.20 -16.10 -2.29
N SER A 374 22.93 -16.37 -3.37
CA SER A 374 22.59 -17.45 -4.31
C SER A 374 22.71 -18.85 -3.68
N GLU A 375 23.52 -18.99 -2.63
CA GLU A 375 23.65 -20.20 -1.81
C GLU A 375 22.54 -20.33 -0.75
N GLY A 376 21.63 -19.37 -0.63
CA GLY A 376 20.54 -19.36 0.34
C GLY A 376 20.87 -18.71 1.67
N ARG A 377 21.89 -17.86 1.75
CA ARG A 377 22.37 -17.15 2.96
C ARG A 377 22.75 -18.11 4.11
N PRO A 378 23.56 -19.17 3.87
CA PRO A 378 23.87 -20.17 4.88
C PRO A 378 24.68 -19.59 6.06
N GLU A 379 24.49 -20.17 7.25
CA GLU A 379 25.21 -19.80 8.49
C GLU A 379 26.63 -20.33 8.54
N THR A 380 27.40 -20.08 7.50
CA THR A 380 28.86 -20.31 7.45
C THR A 380 29.58 -19.21 8.24
N VAL A 381 30.87 -19.36 8.52
CA VAL A 381 31.70 -18.34 9.17
C VAL A 381 31.64 -17.00 8.41
N ILE A 382 31.68 -17.05 7.08
CA ILE A 382 31.58 -15.86 6.21
C ILE A 382 30.15 -15.31 6.24
N GLY A 383 29.14 -16.18 6.17
CA GLY A 383 27.73 -15.78 6.24
C GLY A 383 27.37 -15.10 7.54
N LEU A 384 27.86 -15.61 8.68
CA LEU A 384 27.67 -14.98 9.98
C LEU A 384 28.35 -13.61 10.06
N LYS A 385 29.50 -13.45 9.41
CA LYS A 385 30.18 -12.14 9.32
C LYS A 385 29.35 -11.16 8.50
N PHE A 386 28.77 -11.57 7.36
CA PHE A 386 27.86 -10.72 6.60
C PHE A 386 26.64 -10.32 7.42
N LYS A 387 25.99 -11.28 8.08
CA LYS A 387 24.84 -10.99 8.97
C LYS A 387 25.21 -9.99 10.07
N GLN A 388 26.38 -10.10 10.68
CA GLN A 388 26.84 -9.15 11.69
C GLN A 388 27.05 -7.74 11.10
N GLN A 389 27.65 -7.63 9.93
CA GLN A 389 27.87 -6.34 9.28
C GLN A 389 26.54 -5.68 8.83
N GLU A 390 25.60 -6.45 8.30
CA GLU A 390 24.23 -5.99 8.02
C GLU A 390 23.57 -5.44 9.30
N GLN A 391 23.65 -6.18 10.40
CA GLN A 391 23.12 -5.79 11.71
C GLN A 391 23.73 -4.47 12.19
N ASP A 392 25.05 -4.28 12.05
CA ASP A 392 25.74 -3.09 12.52
C ASP A 392 25.25 -1.82 11.81
N TYR A 393 25.06 -1.87 10.48
CA TYR A 393 24.45 -0.77 9.72
C TYR A 393 23.02 -0.49 10.15
N LEU A 394 22.18 -1.51 10.15
CA LEU A 394 20.74 -1.41 10.45
C LEU A 394 20.49 -0.86 11.87
N THR A 395 21.23 -1.38 12.86
CA THR A 395 21.11 -0.93 14.26
C THR A 395 21.54 0.52 14.43
N ARG A 396 22.65 0.92 13.81
CA ARG A 396 23.14 2.30 13.88
C ARG A 396 22.13 3.27 13.27
N TRP A 397 21.59 3.00 12.09
CA TRP A 397 20.58 3.86 11.45
C TRP A 397 19.31 3.97 12.29
N ARG A 398 18.85 2.87 12.88
CA ARG A 398 17.71 2.87 13.80
C ARG A 398 17.96 3.78 15.00
N GLN A 399 19.15 3.72 15.61
CA GLN A 399 19.51 4.54 16.75
C GLN A 399 19.54 6.02 16.40
N ILE A 400 20.12 6.39 15.26
CA ILE A 400 20.14 7.78 14.76
C ILE A 400 18.70 8.31 14.63
N VAL A 401 17.85 7.59 13.91
CA VAL A 401 16.45 8.01 13.68
C VAL A 401 15.71 8.18 15.00
N GLN A 402 15.79 7.19 15.88
CA GLN A 402 15.10 7.22 17.17
C GLN A 402 15.56 8.39 18.04
N GLN A 403 16.87 8.61 18.13
CA GLN A 403 17.42 9.70 18.94
C GLN A 403 16.97 11.06 18.41
N VAL A 404 17.11 11.31 17.11
CA VAL A 404 16.73 12.59 16.49
C VAL A 404 15.24 12.88 16.66
N VAL A 405 14.38 11.90 16.45
CA VAL A 405 12.91 12.06 16.64
C VAL A 405 12.60 12.35 18.11
N TRP A 406 13.22 11.65 19.04
CA TRP A 406 12.98 11.84 20.48
C TRP A 406 13.49 13.20 20.98
N ASP A 407 14.68 13.63 20.55
CA ASP A 407 15.22 14.95 20.89
C ASP A 407 14.30 16.07 20.36
N TYR A 408 13.79 15.91 19.13
CA TYR A 408 12.81 16.84 18.58
C TYR A 408 11.54 16.90 19.44
N CYS A 409 10.99 15.74 19.83
CA CYS A 409 9.80 15.68 20.67
C CYS A 409 10.01 16.35 22.03
N ASP A 410 11.14 16.10 22.67
CA ASP A 410 11.48 16.70 23.96
C ASP A 410 11.59 18.23 23.87
N CYS A 411 12.27 18.73 22.83
CA CYS A 411 12.40 20.18 22.61
C CYS A 411 11.07 20.89 22.36
N HIS A 412 10.06 20.17 21.84
CA HIS A 412 8.75 20.74 21.49
C HIS A 412 7.61 20.31 22.42
N GLY A 413 7.92 19.61 23.52
CA GLY A 413 6.91 19.14 24.48
C GLY A 413 5.93 18.12 23.89
N LEU A 414 6.36 17.33 22.91
CA LEU A 414 5.58 16.28 22.26
C LEU A 414 5.85 14.93 22.92
N LYS A 415 4.84 14.05 22.91
CA LYS A 415 5.03 12.67 23.33
C LYS A 415 5.98 11.94 22.36
N ARG A 416 6.96 11.22 22.89
CA ARG A 416 7.90 10.42 22.09
C ARG A 416 7.19 9.25 21.42
N PRO A 417 7.34 9.05 20.10
CA PRO A 417 6.86 7.86 19.42
C PRO A 417 7.56 6.59 19.90
N ASN A 418 6.80 5.50 20.07
CA ASN A 418 7.35 4.18 20.30
C ASN A 418 7.99 3.57 19.05
N ARG A 419 7.55 4.01 17.89
CA ARG A 419 7.94 3.48 16.59
C ARG A 419 8.35 4.63 15.67
N CYS A 420 9.63 4.63 15.25
CA CYS A 420 10.20 5.69 14.42
C CYS A 420 10.69 5.19 13.06
N THR A 421 10.87 3.87 12.88
CA THR A 421 11.47 3.27 11.70
C THR A 421 10.58 2.23 11.05
N THR A 422 10.62 2.18 9.72
CA THR A 422 9.86 1.24 8.89
C THR A 422 10.57 1.00 7.57
N VAL A 423 10.06 0.09 6.74
CA VAL A 423 10.49 -0.03 5.34
C VAL A 423 9.27 -0.07 4.43
N GLN A 424 9.17 0.91 3.56
CA GLN A 424 8.13 1.04 2.53
C GLN A 424 8.40 0.08 1.36
N PRO A 425 7.37 -0.25 0.56
CA PRO A 425 7.59 -1.06 -0.65
C PRO A 425 8.41 -0.33 -1.71
N SER A 426 8.33 0.99 -1.76
CA SER A 426 9.10 1.90 -2.62
C SER A 426 9.09 1.58 -4.12
N GLY A 427 8.05 0.92 -4.62
CA GLY A 427 7.99 0.48 -6.02
C GLY A 427 8.08 1.61 -7.06
N THR A 428 7.66 2.82 -6.72
CA THR A 428 7.73 4.00 -7.60
C THR A 428 8.85 4.95 -7.19
N LYS A 429 9.03 5.21 -5.90
CA LYS A 429 10.03 6.19 -5.42
C LYS A 429 11.47 5.73 -5.69
N SER A 430 11.74 4.44 -5.59
CA SER A 430 13.07 3.87 -5.93
C SER A 430 13.54 4.25 -7.34
N LEU A 431 12.60 4.46 -8.26
CA LEU A 431 12.92 4.83 -9.63
C LEU A 431 13.54 6.23 -9.79
N LEU A 432 13.32 7.13 -8.82
CA LEU A 432 13.91 8.46 -8.83
C LEU A 432 15.45 8.42 -8.87
N THR A 433 16.04 7.40 -8.29
CA THR A 433 17.49 7.21 -8.22
C THR A 433 17.98 5.93 -8.87
N GLY A 434 17.08 5.15 -9.48
CA GLY A 434 17.41 3.84 -10.05
C GLY A 434 17.74 2.78 -9.00
N ALA A 435 17.20 2.92 -7.78
CA ALA A 435 17.43 2.00 -6.68
C ALA A 435 16.58 0.72 -6.80
N SER A 436 17.05 -0.36 -6.19
CA SER A 436 16.22 -1.53 -5.87
C SER A 436 15.14 -1.14 -4.84
N PRO A 437 13.90 -1.69 -4.93
CA PRO A 437 12.79 -1.20 -4.12
C PRO A 437 12.89 -1.66 -2.66
N GLY A 438 12.94 -0.70 -1.74
CA GLY A 438 13.00 -0.94 -0.30
C GLY A 438 14.21 -1.79 0.08
N TRP A 439 13.96 -2.96 0.65
CA TRP A 439 14.97 -3.97 1.00
C TRP A 439 15.10 -5.07 -0.06
N HIS A 440 14.16 -5.14 -1.02
CA HIS A 440 14.09 -6.26 -1.96
C HIS A 440 15.30 -6.31 -2.90
N PRO A 441 15.72 -7.51 -3.33
CA PRO A 441 16.59 -7.64 -4.47
C PRO A 441 15.97 -6.99 -5.72
N PRO A 442 16.75 -6.46 -6.66
CA PRO A 442 16.24 -6.05 -7.96
C PRO A 442 15.71 -7.26 -8.72
N LYS A 443 14.86 -7.04 -9.72
CA LYS A 443 14.31 -8.14 -10.54
C LYS A 443 15.36 -8.90 -11.34
N SER A 444 16.39 -8.19 -11.78
CA SER A 444 17.56 -8.71 -12.48
C SER A 444 18.68 -7.67 -12.43
N VAL A 445 19.90 -8.06 -12.75
CA VAL A 445 21.05 -7.15 -12.90
C VAL A 445 20.80 -6.17 -14.06
N ARG A 446 20.23 -6.67 -15.16
CA ARG A 446 19.79 -5.86 -16.31
C ARG A 446 18.42 -6.33 -16.76
N PHE A 447 17.56 -5.39 -17.10
CA PHE A 447 16.21 -5.70 -17.55
C PHE A 447 15.67 -4.64 -18.50
N LEU A 448 14.74 -5.06 -19.34
CA LEU A 448 13.91 -4.17 -20.13
C LEU A 448 12.65 -3.85 -19.34
N ARG A 449 12.49 -2.58 -19.01
CA ARG A 449 11.30 -2.10 -18.34
C ARG A 449 10.30 -1.58 -19.34
N ARG A 450 9.01 -2.00 -19.23
CA ARG A 450 7.91 -1.48 -20.02
C ARG A 450 6.98 -0.65 -19.17
N VAL A 451 6.76 0.59 -19.61
CA VAL A 451 5.87 1.54 -18.95
C VAL A 451 4.70 1.85 -19.88
N THR A 452 3.47 1.66 -19.39
CA THR A 452 2.25 1.88 -20.16
C THR A 452 1.87 3.35 -20.18
N PHE A 453 1.59 3.86 -21.37
CA PHE A 453 1.04 5.18 -21.64
C PHE A 453 -0.14 5.08 -22.59
N ARG A 454 -1.03 6.06 -22.57
CA ARG A 454 -1.99 6.22 -23.67
C ARG A 454 -1.24 6.56 -24.94
N LYS A 455 -1.76 6.13 -26.09
CA LYS A 455 -1.21 6.52 -27.38
C LYS A 455 -1.20 8.05 -27.51
N ASN A 456 -0.10 8.60 -27.98
CA ASN A 456 0.16 10.05 -28.11
C ASN A 456 0.26 10.81 -26.78
N ASP A 457 0.49 10.12 -25.65
CA ASP A 457 0.80 10.79 -24.38
C ASP A 457 2.08 11.64 -24.54
N PRO A 458 2.09 12.90 -24.05
CA PRO A 458 3.25 13.80 -24.18
C PRO A 458 4.55 13.22 -23.63
N VAL A 459 4.48 12.47 -22.51
CA VAL A 459 5.65 11.83 -21.91
C VAL A 459 6.14 10.68 -22.79
N ALA A 460 5.25 9.88 -23.37
CA ALA A 460 5.62 8.81 -24.28
C ALA A 460 6.25 9.36 -25.58
N LEU A 461 5.73 10.45 -26.12
CA LEU A 461 6.31 11.14 -27.27
C LEU A 461 7.71 11.68 -26.94
N ALA A 462 7.90 12.25 -25.75
CA ALA A 462 9.22 12.67 -25.28
C ALA A 462 10.18 11.48 -25.13
N CYS A 463 9.71 10.34 -24.66
CA CYS A 463 10.49 9.09 -24.59
C CYS A 463 10.95 8.63 -25.99
N ILE A 464 10.09 8.73 -27.00
CA ILE A 464 10.45 8.42 -28.40
C ILE A 464 11.55 9.38 -28.89
N ASP A 465 11.42 10.68 -28.64
CA ASP A 465 12.44 11.67 -29.02
C ASP A 465 13.76 11.47 -28.26
N TYR A 466 13.70 10.94 -27.04
CA TYR A 466 14.87 10.56 -26.25
C TYR A 466 15.51 9.24 -26.73
N GLY A 467 14.85 8.54 -27.66
CA GLY A 467 15.38 7.35 -28.35
C GLY A 467 14.82 6.02 -27.87
N TYR A 468 13.92 6.02 -26.88
CA TYR A 468 13.28 4.78 -26.41
C TYR A 468 12.34 4.19 -27.45
N ASN A 469 12.23 2.87 -27.46
CA ASN A 469 11.31 2.15 -28.32
C ASN A 469 9.90 2.15 -27.73
N VAL A 470 8.89 2.05 -28.61
CA VAL A 470 7.50 1.86 -28.21
C VAL A 470 6.90 0.69 -28.97
N ILE A 471 6.13 -0.12 -28.24
CA ILE A 471 5.36 -1.25 -28.78
C ILE A 471 3.89 -1.14 -28.32
N PRO A 472 2.94 -1.80 -28.99
CA PRO A 472 1.55 -1.84 -28.54
C PRO A 472 1.40 -2.51 -27.18
N SER A 473 0.36 -2.15 -26.43
CA SER A 473 -0.03 -2.82 -25.18
C SER A 473 -0.51 -4.26 -25.44
N GLN A 474 -0.51 -5.10 -24.40
CA GLN A 474 -1.09 -6.45 -24.46
C GLN A 474 -2.60 -6.45 -24.64
N SER A 475 -3.27 -5.33 -24.36
CA SER A 475 -4.72 -5.14 -24.57
C SER A 475 -5.07 -4.88 -26.04
N ASP A 476 -4.13 -4.39 -26.84
CA ASP A 476 -4.35 -4.03 -28.23
C ASP A 476 -4.13 -5.23 -29.16
N LYS A 477 -5.22 -5.72 -29.74
CA LYS A 477 -5.28 -6.95 -30.56
C LYS A 477 -5.96 -6.67 -31.91
N ASP A 478 -5.62 -7.49 -32.90
CA ASP A 478 -6.31 -7.50 -34.18
C ASP A 478 -7.69 -8.22 -34.06
N GLU A 479 -8.44 -8.25 -35.18
CA GLU A 479 -9.75 -8.90 -35.25
C GLU A 479 -9.69 -10.43 -34.99
N GLN A 480 -8.52 -11.03 -35.16
CA GLN A 480 -8.26 -12.44 -34.91
C GLN A 480 -7.79 -12.71 -33.48
N GLY A 481 -7.61 -11.67 -32.65
CA GLY A 481 -7.14 -11.77 -31.27
C GLY A 481 -5.61 -11.84 -31.10
N ASN A 482 -4.83 -11.65 -32.16
CA ASN A 482 -3.38 -11.58 -32.08
C ASN A 482 -2.95 -10.19 -31.58
N LEU A 483 -1.82 -10.13 -30.88
CA LEU A 483 -1.23 -8.86 -30.45
C LEU A 483 -0.81 -8.02 -31.67
N LEU A 484 -1.09 -6.71 -31.60
CA LEU A 484 -0.56 -5.78 -32.61
C LEU A 484 0.95 -5.67 -32.48
N ASP A 485 1.66 -5.55 -33.61
CA ASP A 485 3.11 -5.40 -33.65
C ASP A 485 3.55 -3.95 -33.92
N ASP A 486 2.70 -3.14 -34.54
CA ASP A 486 2.98 -1.73 -34.83
C ASP A 486 2.29 -0.82 -33.80
N ALA A 487 3.09 -0.07 -33.02
CA ALA A 487 2.59 0.91 -32.06
C ALA A 487 1.82 2.08 -32.73
N PHE A 488 2.01 2.30 -34.00
CA PHE A 488 1.35 3.37 -34.76
C PHE A 488 0.11 2.91 -35.52
N ASP A 489 -0.21 1.61 -35.49
CA ASP A 489 -1.48 1.07 -36.01
C ASP A 489 -2.66 1.84 -35.42
N GLU A 490 -3.67 2.16 -36.23
CA GLU A 490 -4.85 2.94 -35.81
C GLU A 490 -5.63 2.27 -34.67
N ARG A 491 -5.60 0.93 -34.58
CA ARG A 491 -6.23 0.14 -33.54
C ARG A 491 -5.48 0.13 -32.21
N CYS A 492 -4.21 0.57 -32.20
CA CYS A 492 -3.43 0.68 -30.99
C CYS A 492 -3.93 1.85 -30.13
N SER A 493 -4.32 1.57 -28.89
CA SER A 493 -4.83 2.55 -27.93
C SER A 493 -3.84 2.92 -26.84
N GLU A 494 -2.92 2.02 -26.53
CA GLU A 494 -1.92 2.17 -25.48
C GLU A 494 -0.53 1.78 -25.97
N TRP A 495 0.47 2.53 -25.53
CA TRP A 495 1.88 2.28 -25.80
C TRP A 495 2.61 1.73 -24.58
N LEU A 496 3.47 0.74 -24.81
CA LEU A 496 4.50 0.32 -23.87
C LEU A 496 5.82 0.96 -24.31
N VAL A 497 6.33 1.88 -23.48
CA VAL A 497 7.67 2.44 -23.68
C VAL A 497 8.69 1.48 -23.09
N GLU A 498 9.65 1.06 -23.91
CA GLU A 498 10.71 0.10 -23.55
C GLU A 498 11.97 0.84 -23.11
N ILE A 499 12.34 0.67 -21.84
CA ILE A 499 13.48 1.35 -21.22
C ILE A 499 14.48 0.30 -20.74
N PRO A 500 15.67 0.19 -21.37
CA PRO A 500 16.74 -0.66 -20.85
C PRO A 500 17.28 -0.09 -19.55
N VAL A 501 17.34 -0.92 -18.50
CA VAL A 501 17.78 -0.54 -17.15
C VAL A 501 18.87 -1.50 -16.70
N ALA A 502 19.92 -0.96 -16.09
CA ALA A 502 20.93 -1.71 -15.35
C ALA A 502 21.01 -1.20 -13.93
N VAL A 503 21.20 -2.08 -12.95
CA VAL A 503 21.46 -1.68 -11.56
C VAL A 503 22.81 -0.97 -11.45
N SER A 504 22.99 -0.10 -10.45
CA SER A 504 24.20 0.73 -10.31
C SER A 504 25.51 -0.08 -10.20
N TRP A 505 25.43 -1.30 -9.75
CA TRP A 505 26.56 -2.22 -9.57
C TRP A 505 26.66 -3.31 -10.67
N ALA A 506 25.91 -3.18 -11.75
CA ALA A 506 25.86 -4.18 -12.83
C ALA A 506 27.22 -4.53 -13.45
N ASP A 507 28.15 -3.57 -13.45
CA ASP A 507 29.48 -3.73 -14.02
C ASP A 507 30.54 -4.22 -13.03
N LEU A 508 30.16 -4.60 -11.79
CA LEU A 508 31.07 -5.24 -10.87
C LEU A 508 31.51 -6.61 -11.43
N PRO A 509 32.82 -6.93 -11.38
CA PRO A 509 33.32 -8.22 -11.87
C PRO A 509 32.62 -9.41 -11.18
N GLY A 510 32.00 -10.29 -11.98
CA GLY A 510 31.26 -11.45 -11.49
C GLY A 510 29.78 -11.20 -11.16
N ALA A 511 29.29 -9.96 -11.25
CA ALA A 511 27.86 -9.67 -11.00
C ALA A 511 26.94 -10.34 -12.03
N ASP A 512 27.38 -10.38 -13.30
CA ASP A 512 26.61 -11.03 -14.39
C ASP A 512 26.55 -12.57 -14.29
N GLU A 513 27.36 -13.18 -13.41
CA GLU A 513 27.35 -14.63 -13.17
C GLU A 513 26.24 -15.06 -12.21
N ILE A 514 25.57 -14.09 -11.56
CA ILE A 514 24.59 -14.34 -10.51
C ILE A 514 23.19 -14.07 -11.05
N ASP A 515 22.39 -15.11 -11.12
CA ASP A 515 20.98 -15.01 -11.45
C ASP A 515 20.15 -14.72 -10.19
N ILE A 516 19.83 -13.44 -9.98
CA ILE A 516 19.00 -12.98 -8.86
C ILE A 516 17.61 -13.66 -8.88
N SER A 517 17.14 -14.03 -10.04
CA SER A 517 15.85 -14.69 -10.21
C SER A 517 15.77 -16.03 -9.51
N LEU A 518 16.92 -16.64 -9.19
CA LEU A 518 17.02 -17.93 -8.51
C LEU A 518 17.13 -17.81 -6.98
N PHE A 519 17.16 -16.60 -6.43
CA PHE A 519 17.18 -16.42 -4.98
C PHE A 519 15.95 -17.07 -4.34
N SER A 520 16.20 -17.93 -3.34
CA SER A 520 15.14 -18.68 -2.68
C SER A 520 14.22 -17.79 -1.85
N ALA A 521 12.96 -18.20 -1.69
CA ALA A 521 12.00 -17.55 -0.82
C ALA A 521 12.47 -17.52 0.65
N SER A 522 13.18 -18.57 1.10
CA SER A 522 13.75 -18.63 2.45
C SER A 522 14.88 -17.63 2.65
N ALA A 523 15.75 -17.40 1.65
CA ALA A 523 16.80 -16.37 1.71
C ALA A 523 16.18 -14.95 1.75
N GLN A 524 15.15 -14.70 0.97
CA GLN A 524 14.41 -13.43 1.01
C GLN A 524 13.77 -13.22 2.38
N MET A 525 13.15 -14.23 2.96
CA MET A 525 12.56 -14.15 4.30
C MET A 525 13.62 -13.94 5.38
N ASP A 526 14.76 -14.63 5.31
CA ASP A 526 15.87 -14.42 6.26
C ASP A 526 16.37 -12.97 6.26
N PHE A 527 16.55 -12.39 5.08
CA PHE A 527 16.98 -11.00 4.97
C PHE A 527 15.89 -10.02 5.44
N CYS A 528 14.63 -10.27 5.11
CA CYS A 528 13.50 -9.49 5.60
C CYS A 528 13.46 -9.49 7.14
N LEU A 529 13.65 -10.65 7.77
CA LEU A 529 13.69 -10.77 9.23
C LEU A 529 14.90 -10.06 9.84
N GLN A 530 16.04 -10.06 9.16
CA GLN A 530 17.23 -9.29 9.56
C GLN A 530 16.91 -7.77 9.62
N VAL A 531 16.28 -7.26 8.56
CA VAL A 531 15.82 -5.86 8.49
C VAL A 531 14.77 -5.56 9.56
N GLN A 532 13.79 -6.45 9.71
CA GLN A 532 12.70 -6.35 10.69
C GLN A 532 13.22 -6.30 12.14
N LYS A 533 14.23 -7.09 12.44
CA LYS A 533 14.80 -7.20 13.78
C LYS A 533 15.65 -6.00 14.16
N TYR A 534 16.51 -5.54 13.26
CA TYR A 534 17.58 -4.59 13.60
C TYR A 534 17.26 -3.15 13.21
N TYR A 535 16.44 -2.91 12.21
CA TYR A 535 16.05 -1.56 11.81
C TYR A 535 14.62 -1.21 12.17
N VAL A 536 13.65 -2.07 11.83
CA VAL A 536 12.24 -1.71 11.80
C VAL A 536 11.60 -1.76 13.18
N ALA A 537 10.96 -0.68 13.59
CA ALA A 537 10.12 -0.62 14.79
C ALA A 537 8.63 -0.90 14.48
N HIS A 538 8.18 -0.58 13.28
CA HIS A 538 6.86 -0.96 12.73
C HIS A 538 6.91 -2.34 12.06
N ASN A 539 6.47 -2.46 10.82
CA ASN A 539 6.58 -3.65 10.01
C ASN A 539 7.40 -3.35 8.75
N THR A 540 8.09 -4.36 8.25
CA THR A 540 8.76 -4.30 6.96
C THR A 540 7.75 -4.64 5.89
N SER A 541 7.44 -3.71 4.98
CA SER A 541 6.66 -4.09 3.80
C SER A 541 7.44 -5.11 3.00
N ALA A 542 6.91 -6.31 2.90
CA ALA A 542 7.57 -7.44 2.26
C ALA A 542 6.68 -8.10 1.23
N THR A 543 7.27 -8.37 0.06
CA THR A 543 6.70 -9.26 -0.95
C THR A 543 7.76 -10.30 -1.26
N VAL A 544 7.60 -11.49 -0.70
CA VAL A 544 8.51 -12.61 -0.92
C VAL A 544 8.06 -13.38 -2.16
N GLU A 545 8.93 -13.47 -3.15
CA GLU A 545 8.66 -14.25 -4.35
C GLU A 545 8.99 -15.72 -4.08
N LEU A 546 8.07 -16.63 -4.43
CA LEU A 546 8.27 -18.06 -4.22
C LEU A 546 7.77 -18.89 -5.39
N ARG A 547 8.40 -20.05 -5.59
CA ARG A 547 7.97 -21.11 -6.49
C ARG A 547 7.19 -22.17 -5.73
N GLU A 548 6.39 -22.96 -6.43
CA GLU A 548 5.58 -24.01 -5.81
C GLU A 548 6.39 -24.98 -4.90
N PRO A 549 7.59 -25.47 -5.28
CA PRO A 549 8.39 -26.34 -4.42
C PRO A 549 8.89 -25.69 -3.13
N GLU A 550 8.86 -24.36 -3.03
CA GLU A 550 9.33 -23.60 -1.86
C GLU A 550 8.25 -23.39 -0.79
N ILE A 551 7.00 -23.75 -1.07
CA ILE A 551 5.84 -23.50 -0.19
C ILE A 551 6.09 -24.06 1.22
N GLU A 552 6.52 -25.31 1.32
CA GLU A 552 6.72 -25.96 2.63
C GLU A 552 7.91 -25.37 3.39
N ALA A 553 9.01 -25.10 2.70
CA ALA A 553 10.19 -24.48 3.28
C ALA A 553 9.90 -23.07 3.83
N LEU A 554 9.20 -22.24 3.04
CA LEU A 554 8.82 -20.89 3.46
C LEU A 554 7.81 -20.91 4.60
N GLY A 555 6.80 -21.78 4.55
CA GLY A 555 5.83 -21.95 5.63
C GLY A 555 6.50 -22.39 6.94
N THR A 556 7.47 -23.30 6.86
CA THR A 556 8.29 -23.72 8.01
C THR A 556 9.11 -22.56 8.55
N ARG A 557 9.74 -21.76 7.69
CA ARG A 557 10.56 -20.61 8.10
C ARG A 557 9.72 -19.53 8.80
N ILE A 558 8.51 -19.26 8.30
CA ILE A 558 7.56 -18.33 8.95
C ILE A 558 7.15 -18.86 10.32
N TYR A 559 6.82 -20.17 10.42
CA TYR A 559 6.51 -20.81 11.70
C TYR A 559 7.65 -20.65 12.71
N GLU A 560 8.89 -20.93 12.30
CA GLU A 560 10.07 -20.79 13.16
C GLU A 560 10.24 -19.35 13.63
N ALA A 561 10.11 -18.37 12.73
CA ALA A 561 10.23 -16.95 13.06
C ALA A 561 9.17 -16.47 14.07
N ILE A 562 7.96 -17.00 14.00
CA ILE A 562 6.89 -16.69 14.97
C ILE A 562 7.13 -17.44 16.28
N ARG A 563 7.46 -18.73 16.22
CA ARG A 563 7.72 -19.57 17.42
C ARG A 563 8.84 -18.98 18.27
N ASP A 564 9.92 -18.54 17.64
CA ASP A 564 11.17 -18.13 18.29
C ASP A 564 11.24 -16.60 18.52
N ASP A 565 10.11 -15.88 18.30
CA ASP A 565 9.98 -14.43 18.51
C ASP A 565 11.06 -13.61 17.76
N GLU A 566 11.36 -14.00 16.51
CA GLU A 566 12.35 -13.30 15.66
C GLU A 566 11.87 -11.95 15.13
N GLY A 567 10.65 -11.54 15.46
CA GLY A 567 10.09 -10.24 15.08
C GLY A 567 9.18 -10.28 13.85
N TYR A 568 8.77 -11.46 13.39
CA TYR A 568 7.82 -11.59 12.28
C TYR A 568 6.47 -10.98 12.63
N ILE A 569 5.98 -10.07 11.77
CA ILE A 569 4.62 -9.51 11.87
C ILE A 569 3.79 -9.95 10.69
N SER A 570 4.16 -9.52 9.47
CA SER A 570 3.41 -9.85 8.26
C SER A 570 4.29 -9.76 7.01
N ALA A 571 4.05 -10.67 6.07
CA ALA A 571 4.64 -10.63 4.74
C ALA A 571 3.62 -11.05 3.69
N ALA A 572 3.59 -10.36 2.57
CA ALA A 572 2.88 -10.78 1.38
C ALA A 572 3.74 -11.75 0.56
N LEU A 573 3.11 -12.67 -0.15
CA LEU A 573 3.77 -13.65 -0.99
C LEU A 573 3.33 -13.47 -2.44
N LEU A 574 4.27 -13.62 -3.36
CA LEU A 574 4.02 -13.54 -4.80
C LEU A 574 4.44 -14.85 -5.47
N ALA A 575 3.48 -15.54 -6.05
CA ALA A 575 3.75 -16.74 -6.84
C ALA A 575 4.59 -16.39 -8.06
N ARG A 576 5.67 -17.15 -8.26
CA ARG A 576 6.55 -17.04 -9.41
C ARG A 576 6.37 -18.23 -10.33
N PHE A 577 6.01 -17.94 -11.55
CA PHE A 577 5.88 -18.94 -12.60
C PHE A 577 7.04 -18.78 -13.58
N ASP A 578 7.87 -19.80 -13.72
CA ASP A 578 9.07 -19.76 -14.57
C ASP A 578 8.75 -19.86 -16.08
N SER A 579 7.48 -19.93 -16.49
CA SER A 579 7.10 -19.96 -17.89
C SER A 579 6.84 -18.55 -18.42
N TYR A 580 7.77 -18.01 -19.18
CA TYR A 580 7.61 -16.77 -19.97
C TYR A 580 6.47 -16.83 -21.02
N GLN A 581 5.82 -17.96 -21.18
CA GLN A 581 4.79 -18.19 -22.19
C GLN A 581 3.43 -17.58 -21.86
N THR A 582 3.19 -17.19 -20.62
CA THR A 582 1.87 -16.70 -20.18
C THR A 582 1.65 -15.21 -20.46
N PHE A 583 2.73 -14.40 -20.47
CA PHE A 583 2.66 -12.96 -20.68
C PHE A 583 3.74 -12.50 -21.67
N PRO A 584 3.41 -12.26 -22.94
CA PRO A 584 4.38 -11.98 -24.00
C PRO A 584 5.11 -10.64 -23.87
N ARG A 585 4.62 -9.70 -23.04
CA ARG A 585 5.19 -8.36 -22.83
C ARG A 585 5.27 -8.04 -21.35
N LEU A 586 6.21 -8.68 -20.66
CA LEU A 586 6.39 -8.47 -19.22
C LEU A 586 6.76 -7.01 -18.90
N PRO A 587 6.26 -6.44 -17.80
CA PRO A 587 6.64 -5.10 -17.35
C PRO A 587 8.12 -5.00 -16.94
N PHE A 588 8.74 -6.12 -16.56
CA PHE A 588 10.17 -6.28 -16.27
C PHE A 588 10.63 -7.58 -16.93
N GLU A 589 11.45 -7.46 -17.95
CA GLU A 589 12.00 -8.60 -18.70
C GLU A 589 13.51 -8.65 -18.49
N PRO A 590 14.06 -9.68 -17.83
CA PRO A 590 15.49 -9.84 -17.70
C PRO A 590 16.18 -9.92 -19.05
N ILE A 591 17.30 -9.22 -19.21
CA ILE A 591 18.09 -9.21 -20.42
C ILE A 591 19.56 -9.43 -20.09
N SER A 592 20.30 -10.01 -21.05
CA SER A 592 21.74 -10.17 -20.94
C SER A 592 22.48 -8.83 -21.08
N LYS A 593 23.74 -8.81 -20.68
CA LYS A 593 24.63 -7.66 -20.90
C LYS A 593 24.73 -7.27 -22.36
N GLN A 594 24.86 -8.26 -23.24
CA GLN A 594 24.97 -8.02 -24.68
C GLN A 594 23.69 -7.40 -25.26
N GLU A 595 22.52 -7.88 -24.85
CA GLU A 595 21.23 -7.31 -25.24
C GLU A 595 21.07 -5.88 -24.71
N TYR A 596 21.44 -5.65 -23.45
CA TYR A 596 21.42 -4.31 -22.86
C TYR A 596 22.29 -3.32 -23.64
N GLU A 597 23.53 -3.68 -23.92
CA GLU A 597 24.48 -2.87 -24.70
C GLU A 597 23.95 -2.57 -26.12
N GLN A 598 23.35 -3.58 -26.76
CA GLN A 598 22.73 -3.42 -28.08
C GLN A 598 21.54 -2.45 -28.02
N LEU A 599 20.63 -2.63 -27.06
CA LEU A 599 19.47 -1.74 -26.89
C LEU A 599 19.89 -0.31 -26.57
N MET A 600 20.88 -0.10 -25.72
CA MET A 600 21.42 1.22 -25.41
C MET A 600 22.05 1.89 -26.62
N LYS A 601 22.73 1.13 -27.48
CA LYS A 601 23.24 1.62 -28.76
C LYS A 601 22.09 2.06 -29.68
N GLU A 602 21.04 1.28 -29.78
CA GLU A 602 19.85 1.61 -30.57
C GLU A 602 19.14 2.87 -30.04
N VAL A 603 19.00 2.98 -28.71
CA VAL A 603 18.49 4.20 -28.06
C VAL A 603 19.34 5.41 -28.46
N SER A 604 20.67 5.29 -28.41
CA SER A 604 21.58 6.36 -28.78
C SER A 604 21.43 6.77 -30.26
N ILE A 605 21.23 5.81 -31.17
CA ILE A 605 21.06 6.09 -32.62
C ILE A 605 19.72 6.77 -32.88
N ARG A 606 18.64 6.36 -32.22
CA ARG A 606 17.29 6.94 -32.39
C ARG A 606 17.14 8.30 -31.71
N ARG A 607 18.02 8.64 -30.77
CA ARG A 607 17.94 9.85 -29.94
C ARG A 607 18.02 11.11 -30.75
N LYS A 608 17.02 12.00 -30.62
CA LYS A 608 16.97 13.33 -31.26
C LYS A 608 17.47 14.44 -30.32
N THR A 609 17.54 14.19 -29.03
CA THR A 609 18.01 15.13 -28.00
C THR A 609 18.59 14.37 -26.80
N ASP A 610 19.64 14.92 -26.19
CA ASP A 610 20.28 14.37 -24.99
C ASP A 610 19.60 14.83 -23.69
N ASN A 611 18.64 15.73 -23.78
CA ASN A 611 17.93 16.27 -22.64
C ASN A 611 16.45 15.90 -22.72
N PHE A 612 16.00 15.08 -21.78
CA PHE A 612 14.62 14.61 -21.70
C PHE A 612 13.62 15.77 -21.51
N TYR A 613 13.97 16.77 -20.69
CA TYR A 613 13.10 17.94 -20.48
C TYR A 613 12.95 18.77 -21.75
N THR A 614 13.99 18.85 -22.59
CA THR A 614 13.90 19.46 -23.92
C THR A 614 12.98 18.66 -24.85
N ALA A 615 12.99 17.32 -24.76
CA ALA A 615 12.04 16.48 -25.47
C ALA A 615 10.62 16.73 -24.98
N LEU A 616 10.40 16.71 -23.66
CA LEU A 616 9.10 16.87 -23.03
C LEU A 616 8.48 18.24 -23.35
N SER A 617 9.26 19.32 -23.29
CA SER A 617 8.77 20.69 -23.59
C SER A 617 8.23 20.89 -25.01
N ARG A 618 8.56 20.00 -25.95
CA ARG A 618 7.98 20.05 -27.31
C ARG A 618 6.54 19.59 -27.36
N TYR A 619 6.12 18.76 -26.41
CA TYR A 619 4.80 18.15 -26.33
C TYR A 619 3.96 18.69 -25.19
N ASP A 620 4.56 19.49 -24.31
CA ASP A 620 3.87 20.18 -23.22
C ASP A 620 3.09 21.37 -23.78
N LEU A 621 1.79 21.18 -23.94
CA LEU A 621 0.87 22.21 -24.44
C LEU A 621 0.39 23.16 -23.31
N GLY A 622 1.13 23.29 -22.21
CA GLY A 622 0.77 24.15 -21.07
C GLY A 622 -0.27 23.51 -20.13
N ASN A 623 -0.56 22.23 -20.28
CA ASN A 623 -1.46 21.49 -19.41
C ASN A 623 -0.78 20.84 -18.18
N LEU A 624 0.55 20.96 -18.08
CA LEU A 624 1.27 20.71 -16.84
C LEU A 624 1.23 22.00 -15.99
N GLU A 625 0.02 22.48 -15.66
CA GLU A 625 -0.11 23.44 -14.57
C GLU A 625 0.54 22.81 -13.34
N GLU A 626 1.43 23.57 -12.70
CA GLU A 626 2.08 23.16 -11.47
C GLU A 626 1.01 22.60 -10.53
N ALA A 627 1.13 21.32 -10.22
CA ALA A 627 0.33 20.73 -9.17
C ALA A 627 0.56 21.60 -7.92
N GLY A 628 -0.47 22.27 -7.46
CA GLY A 628 -0.40 23.11 -6.29
C GLY A 628 0.19 22.32 -5.11
N PRO A 629 0.68 22.96 -4.06
CA PRO A 629 1.43 22.31 -2.99
C PRO A 629 0.67 21.08 -2.49
N ALA A 630 1.32 19.94 -2.62
CA ALA A 630 0.80 18.67 -2.13
C ALA A 630 0.60 18.78 -0.62
N GLY A 631 -0.64 18.78 -0.15
CA GLY A 631 -0.89 18.87 1.28
C GLY A 631 -2.28 19.35 1.70
N CYS A 632 -3.23 19.37 0.77
CA CYS A 632 -4.60 19.72 1.15
C CYS A 632 -5.40 18.50 1.58
N ASP A 633 -5.93 18.56 2.79
CA ASP A 633 -6.81 17.53 3.37
C ASP A 633 -8.26 17.66 2.87
N SER A 634 -8.51 18.62 2.01
CA SER A 634 -9.81 18.92 1.40
C SER A 634 -9.63 19.50 0.00
N ASP A 635 -10.72 19.57 -0.79
CA ASP A 635 -10.78 20.23 -2.10
C ASP A 635 -10.41 21.74 -2.05
N LYS A 636 -10.20 22.29 -0.87
CA LYS A 636 -9.79 23.68 -0.65
C LYS A 636 -8.40 23.69 -0.01
N CYS A 637 -7.40 24.18 -0.75
CA CYS A 637 -6.15 24.62 -0.15
C CYS A 637 -6.43 25.87 0.69
N LEU A 638 -6.42 25.75 2.00
CA LEU A 638 -6.30 26.90 2.89
C LEU A 638 -4.84 27.33 2.88
N LEU A 639 -4.45 28.08 1.86
CA LEU A 639 -3.27 28.92 1.98
C LEU A 639 -3.61 30.01 3.00
N PRO A 640 -2.76 30.27 4.01
CA PRO A 640 -2.90 31.48 4.81
C PRO A 640 -2.91 32.66 3.84
N GLU A 641 -3.92 33.51 3.91
CA GLU A 641 -3.91 34.78 3.19
C GLU A 641 -2.63 35.52 3.60
N VAL A 642 -1.68 35.57 2.70
CA VAL A 642 -0.51 36.44 2.83
C VAL A 642 -1.08 37.86 2.73
N ASN A 643 -1.25 38.46 3.88
CA ASN A 643 -1.72 39.85 3.97
C ASN A 643 -0.64 40.72 3.27
N PRO A 644 -0.92 41.38 2.15
CA PRO A 644 0.09 42.12 1.39
C PRO A 644 0.46 43.45 2.05
N LYS A 645 0.28 43.58 3.38
CA LYS A 645 0.61 44.77 4.15
C LYS A 645 1.30 44.39 5.46
N SER A 646 2.57 44.13 5.41
CA SER A 646 3.55 44.44 6.46
C SER A 646 4.96 44.41 5.88
#